data_f95eea34c386ec3fbada4f04344ac7c5
#
_entry.id   f95eea34c386ec3fbada4f04344ac7c5
#
_cell.length_a   1.000
_cell.length_b   1.000
_cell.length_c   1.000
_cell.angle_alpha   90.00
_cell.angle_beta   90.00
_cell.angle_gamma   90.00
#
_symmetry.space_group_name_H-M   'P 1'
#
loop_
_entity.id
_entity.type
_entity.pdbx_description
1 polymer ?
#
loop_
_entity_poly.entity_id
_entity_poly.type
_entity_poly.pdbx_seq_one_letter_code
_entity_poly.pdbx_strand_id
1 'polypeptide(L)'
;MKKILISLCFFLLQTSFSYTQKSTYVDDNGIFRYTKNDKEIRLFGVNYTLPFAHGFRAINYIDKNHKEAIDKDVYHMSRLGLDAYRVHIWDMEITDSLGNVIKTPQLDLLDYLFAKLKERGIKTIVTPFKVGGNGYPEKKFTTTGFSGKLGKWETYSGADILEKQERYFTQLLNHINPYTNIAYKNDTDIIALEINNEPRHDIGKIATTYINKMVKVIRKAGFKNPIFYNVSERSEFIDDYLKADIQGCTFQWYPTGLVHNSLLKGNYLPNVDTYQIPFKNKKAFQNKTRVIYEFDSGDTNSSVIFPAMARSFREAKFQFATQFAYDPIDLGFANTEYQTHYLNLAYTPSKAISLKIAGEVFREIPNGESFGRFPKNNAFSHTTLNYKNDLALYNSESKFFYTNTTNATPIKTDKLTQIAGVGNSTIVNYSGTGAYFLDKVKKGIWRLEVLPDVLWVNDPFEKASLNKTVAILQHIKNTIKINLDDLGNQFFIKGINSDNNYQLKTANQSFSIQPGTYLISSKEIPSNFNSNQKLGNISLKEFATNHQKIEKPFLVHQPIKEIEKGEDLVINAKVISPNKIQKVEVVLPSGYQKTDNYEMIQKDNFRYQVIIPKNKIYSQSFEYYIVISTDKGVVTFPKNTKGSPENWDFVSDQKYITKVVEKESIVVLYDAFEKQTGNFLWPRQWNAIKYKIDKTLHKIASKNYLSVYADNLKAKNPDVTFKVLVNDIIERETNNLKQTTSIVVTASSGNKEKQKVQIALQLKNGQVFGKVIELTSQAKGITIPYSELKPVQMVLLPRPYPPFQSYFLKSLENTNFDVKNIEALQISIGPEIKAENYSKNQQVLIYKILLQ
;
A
#
# COMPACT_ATOMS: atom_id res chain seq x y z
N MET A 1 72.04 5.10 52.51
CA MET A 1 71.97 4.63 51.13
C MET A 1 70.55 4.27 50.74
N LYS A 2 69.86 5.21 50.10
CA LYS A 2 68.46 5.00 49.68
C LYS A 2 68.47 4.50 48.23
N LYS A 3 67.86 3.31 48.02
CA LYS A 3 67.64 2.78 46.69
C LYS A 3 66.34 3.40 46.15
N ILE A 4 66.46 4.10 45.04
CA ILE A 4 65.30 4.63 44.25
C ILE A 4 64.88 3.50 43.30
N LEU A 5 63.62 3.07 43.43
CA LEU A 5 62.95 2.13 42.49
C LEU A 5 62.21 2.97 41.44
N ILE A 6 62.67 2.96 40.21
CA ILE A 6 61.96 3.58 39.07
C ILE A 6 61.01 2.53 38.52
N SER A 7 59.68 2.77 38.70
CA SER A 7 58.61 1.96 38.12
C SER A 7 58.32 2.50 36.74
N LEU A 8 58.68 1.72 35.69
CA LEU A 8 58.39 2.05 34.30
C LEU A 8 56.98 1.52 33.98
N CYS A 9 55.95 2.39 33.96
CA CYS A 9 54.62 2.04 33.45
C CYS A 9 54.67 1.96 31.93
N PHE A 10 54.70 0.78 31.37
CA PHE A 10 54.41 0.50 29.98
C PHE A 10 52.91 0.70 29.71
N PHE A 11 52.52 1.83 29.15
CA PHE A 11 51.22 2.01 28.54
C PHE A 11 51.19 1.21 27.22
N LEU A 12 50.69 0.01 27.24
CA LEU A 12 50.33 -0.73 26.07
C LEU A 12 49.09 -0.06 25.46
N LEU A 13 49.29 0.80 24.51
CA LEU A 13 48.27 1.20 23.55
C LEU A 13 47.85 -0.08 22.80
N GLN A 14 46.84 -0.76 23.25
CA GLN A 14 46.09 -1.73 22.45
C GLN A 14 45.36 -0.95 21.37
N THR A 15 46.00 -0.71 20.23
CA THR A 15 45.30 -0.44 18.99
C THR A 15 44.54 -1.71 18.62
N SER A 16 43.31 -1.79 19.08
CA SER A 16 42.35 -2.77 18.56
C SER A 16 42.18 -2.53 17.08
N PHE A 17 42.98 -3.19 16.25
CA PHE A 17 42.67 -3.34 14.84
C PHE A 17 41.33 -4.07 14.79
N SER A 18 40.24 -3.29 14.63
CA SER A 18 38.93 -3.82 14.33
C SER A 18 38.98 -4.45 12.93
N TYR A 19 39.31 -5.74 12.88
CA TYR A 19 39.23 -6.51 11.65
C TYR A 19 37.77 -6.41 11.16
N THR A 20 37.57 -5.93 9.96
CA THR A 20 36.28 -5.92 9.27
C THR A 20 35.75 -7.34 9.22
N GLN A 21 34.84 -7.69 10.14
CA GLN A 21 34.28 -9.02 10.19
C GLN A 21 33.12 -9.12 9.21
N LYS A 22 33.18 -10.07 8.28
CA LYS A 22 32.07 -10.42 7.40
C LYS A 22 30.90 -10.89 8.26
N SER A 23 29.77 -10.16 8.27
CA SER A 23 28.60 -10.50 9.09
C SER A 23 27.64 -11.44 8.38
N THR A 24 27.65 -11.43 7.04
CA THR A 24 26.74 -12.20 6.19
C THR A 24 27.47 -12.73 4.95
N TYR A 25 26.92 -13.78 4.34
CA TYR A 25 27.44 -14.34 3.10
C TYR A 25 26.32 -15.02 2.30
N VAL A 26 26.58 -15.32 1.02
CA VAL A 26 25.73 -16.16 0.18
C VAL A 26 26.46 -17.47 -0.02
N ASP A 27 25.77 -18.58 0.26
CA ASP A 27 26.33 -19.93 0.05
C ASP A 27 26.25 -20.38 -1.42
N ASP A 28 26.81 -21.54 -1.74
CA ASP A 28 26.87 -22.08 -3.10
C ASP A 28 25.49 -22.38 -3.70
N ASN A 29 24.46 -22.48 -2.88
CA ASN A 29 23.06 -22.68 -3.27
C ASN A 29 22.29 -21.34 -3.42
N GLY A 30 22.97 -20.20 -3.28
CA GLY A 30 22.35 -18.87 -3.35
C GLY A 30 21.58 -18.49 -2.09
N ILE A 31 21.79 -19.18 -0.96
CA ILE A 31 21.14 -18.86 0.29
C ILE A 31 21.93 -17.78 1.04
N PHE A 32 21.25 -16.71 1.38
CA PHE A 32 21.79 -15.60 2.18
C PHE A 32 21.79 -15.98 3.65
N ARG A 33 22.96 -15.94 4.31
CA ARG A 33 23.17 -16.44 5.67
C ARG A 33 23.92 -15.46 6.56
N TYR A 34 23.70 -15.59 7.85
CA TYR A 34 24.54 -14.97 8.86
C TYR A 34 25.82 -15.78 9.06
N THR A 35 26.99 -15.11 9.05
CA THR A 35 28.28 -15.78 9.28
C THR A 35 28.40 -16.39 10.69
N LYS A 36 27.79 -15.72 11.69
CA LYS A 36 27.90 -16.14 13.10
C LYS A 36 27.31 -17.52 13.42
N ASN A 37 26.23 -17.90 12.76
CA ASN A 37 25.44 -19.09 13.14
C ASN A 37 24.88 -19.86 11.95
N ASP A 38 25.27 -19.50 10.76
CA ASP A 38 24.87 -20.13 9.50
C ASP A 38 23.36 -20.13 9.19
N LYS A 39 22.58 -19.37 9.97
CA LYS A 39 21.13 -19.29 9.77
C LYS A 39 20.78 -18.50 8.51
N GLU A 40 19.75 -19.00 7.82
CA GLU A 40 19.15 -18.31 6.68
C GLU A 40 18.64 -16.94 7.13
N ILE A 41 18.91 -15.90 6.35
CA ILE A 41 18.33 -14.57 6.50
C ILE A 41 16.91 -14.61 5.95
N ARG A 42 15.94 -14.22 6.77
CA ARG A 42 14.52 -14.09 6.44
C ARG A 42 14.00 -12.79 7.04
N LEU A 43 14.31 -11.67 6.39
CA LEU A 43 14.04 -10.33 6.91
C LEU A 43 12.97 -9.64 6.08
N PHE A 44 12.06 -8.96 6.77
CA PHE A 44 10.93 -8.28 6.15
C PHE A 44 10.72 -6.90 6.77
N GLY A 45 10.57 -5.86 5.92
CA GLY A 45 10.48 -4.51 6.44
C GLY A 45 10.07 -3.48 5.41
N VAL A 46 10.68 -2.31 5.48
CA VAL A 46 10.29 -1.13 4.71
C VAL A 46 11.46 -0.35 4.13
N ASN A 47 11.18 0.43 3.10
CA ASN A 47 11.93 1.62 2.73
C ASN A 47 11.40 2.82 3.51
N TYR A 48 12.26 3.77 3.82
CA TYR A 48 11.91 5.01 4.51
C TYR A 48 12.89 6.10 4.09
N THR A 49 12.40 7.21 3.59
CA THR A 49 13.18 8.19 2.83
C THR A 49 13.30 9.55 3.51
N LEU A 50 12.79 9.72 4.73
CA LEU A 50 12.77 11.02 5.44
C LEU A 50 14.10 11.78 5.45
N PRO A 51 15.28 11.15 5.57
CA PRO A 51 16.55 11.90 5.51
C PRO A 51 16.78 12.66 4.21
N PHE A 52 16.03 12.33 3.13
CA PHE A 52 16.28 12.79 1.78
C PHE A 52 15.06 13.35 1.08
N ALA A 53 15.31 14.04 -0.02
CA ALA A 53 14.32 14.40 -1.03
C ALA A 53 13.10 15.14 -0.45
N HIS A 54 11.90 14.75 -0.90
CA HIS A 54 10.69 15.41 -0.43
C HIS A 54 10.44 15.19 1.07
N GLY A 55 10.72 14.01 1.60
CA GLY A 55 10.56 13.72 3.04
C GLY A 55 11.30 14.74 3.90
N PHE A 56 12.57 14.99 3.60
CA PHE A 56 13.37 16.00 4.28
C PHE A 56 12.77 17.42 4.14
N ARG A 57 12.40 17.81 2.92
CA ARG A 57 11.86 19.16 2.66
C ARG A 57 10.50 19.37 3.28
N ALA A 58 9.63 18.36 3.23
CA ALA A 58 8.27 18.45 3.74
C ALA A 58 8.24 18.61 5.26
N ILE A 59 9.11 17.94 6.00
CA ILE A 59 9.26 18.13 7.46
C ILE A 59 9.66 19.57 7.77
N ASN A 60 10.56 20.18 6.99
CA ASN A 60 10.89 21.60 7.11
C ASN A 60 9.68 22.51 6.82
N TYR A 61 8.88 22.20 5.78
CA TYR A 61 7.71 23.02 5.41
C TYR A 61 6.63 23.05 6.48
N ILE A 62 6.54 22.03 7.32
CA ILE A 62 5.59 21.94 8.43
C ILE A 62 6.23 22.29 9.79
N ASP A 63 7.47 22.78 9.78
CA ASP A 63 8.23 23.18 10.98
C ASP A 63 8.29 22.07 12.06
N LYS A 64 8.67 20.85 11.65
CA LYS A 64 8.85 19.70 12.54
C LYS A 64 10.29 19.28 12.66
N ASN A 65 10.60 18.57 13.76
CA ASN A 65 11.94 18.06 14.01
C ASN A 65 12.12 16.68 13.33
N HIS A 66 13.10 16.57 12.43
CA HIS A 66 13.39 15.34 11.69
C HIS A 66 13.77 14.17 12.59
N LYS A 67 14.59 14.41 13.65
CA LYS A 67 15.02 13.34 14.56
C LYS A 67 13.88 12.82 15.40
N GLU A 68 12.99 13.69 15.86
CA GLU A 68 11.77 13.27 16.57
C GLU A 68 10.83 12.46 15.66
N ALA A 69 10.70 12.85 14.39
CA ALA A 69 9.95 12.08 13.40
C ALA A 69 10.56 10.70 13.18
N ILE A 70 11.89 10.62 13.03
CA ILE A 70 12.62 9.33 12.91
C ILE A 70 12.41 8.47 14.15
N ASP A 71 12.49 9.02 15.35
CA ASP A 71 12.29 8.26 16.61
C ASP A 71 10.90 7.63 16.67
N LYS A 72 9.84 8.38 16.32
CA LYS A 72 8.46 7.89 16.26
C LYS A 72 8.29 6.79 15.21
N ASP A 73 8.82 7.00 14.00
CA ASP A 73 8.66 6.07 12.89
C ASP A 73 9.45 4.78 13.10
N VAL A 74 10.67 4.85 13.64
CA VAL A 74 11.47 3.68 14.00
C VAL A 74 10.81 2.88 15.14
N TYR A 75 10.16 3.56 16.08
CA TYR A 75 9.31 2.88 17.06
C TYR A 75 8.15 2.13 16.39
N HIS A 76 7.44 2.76 15.46
CA HIS A 76 6.36 2.11 14.71
C HIS A 76 6.85 0.90 13.91
N MET A 77 8.02 1.00 13.25
CA MET A 77 8.64 -0.13 12.55
C MET A 77 8.89 -1.30 13.52
N SER A 78 9.43 -1.01 14.71
CA SER A 78 9.63 -2.02 15.76
C SER A 78 8.31 -2.60 16.25
N ARG A 79 7.28 -1.76 16.41
CA ARG A 79 5.94 -2.17 16.87
C ARG A 79 5.27 -3.12 15.89
N LEU A 80 5.49 -2.90 14.60
CA LEU A 80 5.06 -3.81 13.53
C LEU A 80 5.90 -5.08 13.43
N GLY A 81 7.02 -5.18 14.17
CA GLY A 81 7.92 -6.32 14.12
C GLY A 81 8.74 -6.40 12.84
N LEU A 82 9.01 -5.24 12.22
CA LEU A 82 9.87 -5.15 11.05
C LEU A 82 11.34 -5.28 11.47
N ASP A 83 12.11 -6.04 10.68
CA ASP A 83 13.51 -6.36 10.96
C ASP A 83 14.43 -6.09 9.75
N ALA A 84 13.86 -5.53 8.67
CA ALA A 84 14.54 -5.14 7.45
C ALA A 84 14.33 -3.66 7.15
N TYR A 85 15.39 -3.02 6.69
CA TYR A 85 15.35 -1.67 6.14
C TYR A 85 16.17 -1.62 4.86
N ARG A 86 15.69 -0.91 3.87
CA ARG A 86 16.45 -0.59 2.66
C ARG A 86 16.35 0.89 2.38
N VAL A 87 17.45 1.51 2.00
CA VAL A 87 17.50 2.89 1.54
C VAL A 87 18.28 2.99 0.23
N HIS A 88 17.74 3.76 -0.71
CA HIS A 88 18.56 4.33 -1.76
C HIS A 88 18.95 5.75 -1.34
N ILE A 89 20.24 5.99 -1.28
CA ILE A 89 20.79 7.28 -0.87
C ILE A 89 20.69 8.26 -2.04
N TRP A 90 20.20 9.46 -1.78
CA TRP A 90 20.27 10.57 -2.73
C TRP A 90 21.68 11.14 -2.68
N ASP A 91 22.62 10.50 -3.39
CA ASP A 91 24.02 10.89 -3.48
C ASP A 91 24.19 12.36 -3.85
N MET A 92 23.30 12.89 -4.67
CA MET A 92 23.25 14.30 -5.05
C MET A 92 22.99 15.27 -3.89
N GLU A 93 22.52 14.82 -2.74
CA GLU A 93 22.25 15.64 -1.54
C GLU A 93 23.37 15.57 -0.49
N ILE A 94 24.33 14.65 -0.67
CA ILE A 94 25.44 14.42 0.26
C ILE A 94 26.80 14.47 -0.41
N THR A 95 26.87 14.90 -1.68
CA THR A 95 28.13 15.06 -2.41
C THR A 95 28.29 16.45 -3.04
N ASP A 96 29.54 16.81 -3.33
CA ASP A 96 29.86 17.93 -4.19
C ASP A 96 29.85 17.53 -5.68
N SER A 97 30.17 18.49 -6.57
CA SER A 97 30.24 18.27 -8.03
C SER A 97 31.40 17.36 -8.47
N LEU A 98 32.33 17.08 -7.58
CA LEU A 98 33.50 16.22 -7.83
C LEU A 98 33.27 14.80 -7.27
N GLY A 99 32.14 14.54 -6.61
CA GLY A 99 31.83 13.27 -5.98
C GLY A 99 32.44 13.05 -4.59
N ASN A 100 32.92 14.12 -3.94
CA ASN A 100 33.34 14.04 -2.55
C ASN A 100 32.10 14.01 -1.64
N VAL A 101 32.10 13.16 -0.61
CA VAL A 101 31.10 13.19 0.45
C VAL A 101 31.29 14.43 1.30
N ILE A 102 30.22 15.19 1.48
CA ILE A 102 30.26 16.46 2.24
C ILE A 102 29.29 16.37 3.44
N LYS A 103 29.60 17.12 4.48
CA LYS A 103 28.72 17.24 5.65
C LYS A 103 27.45 18.00 5.29
N THR A 104 26.32 17.33 5.34
CA THR A 104 25.00 17.91 5.08
C THR A 104 24.01 17.46 6.16
N PRO A 105 22.90 18.20 6.37
CA PRO A 105 21.84 17.74 7.27
C PRO A 105 21.27 16.36 6.88
N GLN A 106 21.23 16.05 5.57
CA GLN A 106 20.76 14.77 5.07
C GLN A 106 21.69 13.61 5.46
N LEU A 107 23.01 13.80 5.42
CA LEU A 107 23.96 12.80 5.87
C LEU A 107 23.88 12.60 7.40
N ASP A 108 23.74 13.67 8.19
CA ASP A 108 23.55 13.59 9.64
C ASP A 108 22.28 12.82 10.00
N LEU A 109 21.18 13.06 9.28
CA LEU A 109 19.93 12.32 9.49
C LEU A 109 20.02 10.85 9.06
N LEU A 110 20.77 10.53 8.02
CA LEU A 110 21.04 9.14 7.64
C LEU A 110 21.84 8.42 8.73
N ASP A 111 22.89 9.07 9.25
CA ASP A 111 23.69 8.56 10.37
C ASP A 111 22.82 8.31 11.62
N TYR A 112 21.97 9.27 11.94
CA TYR A 112 21.03 9.17 13.07
C TYR A 112 20.05 8.01 12.88
N LEU A 113 19.45 7.90 11.69
CA LEU A 113 18.52 6.81 11.36
C LEU A 113 19.21 5.44 11.48
N PHE A 114 20.42 5.28 10.95
CA PHE A 114 21.16 4.01 11.08
C PHE A 114 21.43 3.65 12.53
N ALA A 115 21.78 4.63 13.36
CA ALA A 115 21.95 4.39 14.81
C ALA A 115 20.63 3.92 15.45
N LYS A 116 19.50 4.55 15.14
CA LYS A 116 18.18 4.18 15.69
C LYS A 116 17.71 2.80 15.23
N LEU A 117 17.90 2.47 13.95
CA LEU A 117 17.62 1.13 13.42
C LEU A 117 18.46 0.06 14.11
N LYS A 118 19.76 0.35 14.33
CA LYS A 118 20.68 -0.54 15.05
C LYS A 118 20.24 -0.79 16.49
N GLU A 119 19.80 0.25 17.21
CA GLU A 119 19.24 0.12 18.58
C GLU A 119 18.05 -0.83 18.63
N ARG A 120 17.31 -0.99 17.53
CA ARG A 120 16.14 -1.88 17.38
C ARG A 120 16.49 -3.24 16.76
N GLY A 121 17.72 -3.45 16.33
CA GLY A 121 18.15 -4.68 15.66
C GLY A 121 17.65 -4.83 14.22
N ILE A 122 17.18 -3.76 13.60
CA ILE A 122 16.72 -3.73 12.21
C ILE A 122 17.96 -3.73 11.30
N LYS A 123 18.01 -4.68 10.35
CA LYS A 123 19.13 -4.86 9.41
C LYS A 123 18.92 -4.07 8.14
N THR A 124 20.01 -3.55 7.59
CA THR A 124 19.97 -2.62 6.47
C THR A 124 20.65 -3.20 5.23
N ILE A 125 20.00 -3.06 4.07
CA ILE A 125 20.63 -3.09 2.76
C ILE A 125 20.74 -1.65 2.26
N VAL A 126 21.96 -1.22 1.95
CA VAL A 126 22.22 0.13 1.46
C VAL A 126 22.35 0.11 -0.06
N THR A 127 21.64 1.00 -0.73
CA THR A 127 21.80 1.33 -2.14
C THR A 127 22.46 2.72 -2.23
N PRO A 128 23.77 2.79 -2.36
CA PRO A 128 24.51 4.07 -2.24
C PRO A 128 24.18 5.08 -3.30
N PHE A 129 23.73 4.61 -4.47
CA PHE A 129 23.63 5.45 -5.65
C PHE A 129 22.22 5.42 -6.25
N LYS A 130 21.54 6.57 -6.17
CA LYS A 130 20.28 6.80 -6.86
C LYS A 130 20.48 7.77 -8.01
N VAL A 131 20.15 7.34 -9.20
CA VAL A 131 20.21 8.18 -10.39
C VAL A 131 18.86 8.80 -10.70
N GLY A 132 18.86 10.03 -11.16
CA GLY A 132 17.67 10.80 -11.50
C GLY A 132 17.19 11.71 -10.37
N GLY A 133 16.54 12.78 -10.72
CA GLY A 133 16.20 13.89 -9.84
C GLY A 133 15.43 13.53 -8.56
N ASN A 134 15.44 14.43 -7.62
CA ASN A 134 14.73 14.36 -6.35
C ASN A 134 13.57 15.35 -6.27
N GLY A 135 13.07 15.81 -7.42
CA GLY A 135 12.11 16.90 -7.52
C GLY A 135 10.66 16.54 -7.21
N TYR A 136 10.33 15.26 -6.96
CA TYR A 136 8.95 14.90 -6.62
C TYR A 136 8.60 15.33 -5.19
N PRO A 137 7.40 15.86 -4.93
CA PRO A 137 6.41 16.36 -5.90
C PRO A 137 6.75 17.76 -6.46
N GLU A 138 7.88 18.35 -6.06
CA GLU A 138 8.37 19.64 -6.54
C GLU A 138 9.04 19.46 -7.92
N LYS A 139 8.67 20.28 -8.89
CA LYS A 139 9.11 20.12 -10.28
C LYS A 139 10.56 20.53 -10.55
N LYS A 140 11.12 21.42 -9.73
CA LYS A 140 12.46 21.96 -9.92
C LYS A 140 13.17 22.03 -8.58
N PHE A 141 14.03 21.08 -8.34
CA PHE A 141 14.94 21.10 -7.20
C PHE A 141 16.38 20.92 -7.70
N THR A 142 17.26 21.85 -7.32
CA THR A 142 18.68 21.81 -7.69
C THR A 142 19.50 21.32 -6.51
N THR A 143 20.42 20.41 -6.78
CA THR A 143 21.40 19.91 -5.82
C THR A 143 22.81 20.19 -6.35
N THR A 144 23.79 20.24 -5.45
CA THR A 144 25.20 20.48 -5.79
C THR A 144 25.93 19.20 -6.18
N GLY A 145 25.38 18.03 -5.85
CA GLY A 145 26.02 16.73 -6.06
C GLY A 145 26.21 16.35 -7.52
N PHE A 146 27.23 15.58 -7.79
CA PHE A 146 27.69 15.26 -9.14
C PHE A 146 26.64 14.56 -10.02
N SER A 147 25.74 13.80 -9.42
CA SER A 147 24.71 13.04 -10.16
C SER A 147 23.42 13.83 -10.40
N GLY A 148 23.24 14.99 -9.78
CA GLY A 148 21.99 15.75 -9.82
C GLY A 148 21.51 16.19 -11.20
N LYS A 149 22.41 16.26 -12.17
CA LYS A 149 22.11 16.62 -13.57
C LYS A 149 22.15 15.44 -14.54
N LEU A 150 22.51 14.22 -14.05
CA LEU A 150 22.64 13.04 -14.88
C LEU A 150 21.31 12.35 -15.10
N GLY A 151 21.06 11.91 -16.33
CA GLY A 151 20.00 10.95 -16.64
C GLY A 151 20.42 9.53 -16.27
N LYS A 152 19.45 8.64 -16.13
CA LYS A 152 19.69 7.19 -15.80
C LYS A 152 20.60 6.50 -16.85
N TRP A 153 20.65 7.00 -18.07
CA TRP A 153 21.45 6.44 -19.16
C TRP A 153 22.91 6.89 -19.14
N GLU A 154 23.18 8.09 -18.66
CA GLU A 154 24.50 8.73 -18.71
C GLU A 154 25.44 8.26 -17.61
N THR A 155 24.92 7.47 -16.67
CA THR A 155 25.59 7.12 -15.41
C THR A 155 26.64 6.02 -15.55
N TYR A 156 26.55 5.19 -16.60
CA TYR A 156 27.27 3.91 -16.67
C TYR A 156 28.49 3.95 -17.61
N SER A 157 28.75 5.08 -18.23
CA SER A 157 29.86 5.27 -19.16
C SER A 157 30.46 6.68 -19.00
N GLY A 158 31.70 6.85 -19.47
CA GLY A 158 32.40 8.12 -19.30
C GLY A 158 33.36 8.11 -18.11
N ALA A 159 34.67 8.38 -18.40
CA ALA A 159 35.73 8.26 -17.39
C ALA A 159 35.52 9.19 -16.18
N ASP A 160 35.11 10.44 -16.42
CA ASP A 160 34.85 11.44 -15.37
C ASP A 160 33.72 11.01 -14.40
N ILE A 161 32.59 10.51 -14.93
CA ILE A 161 31.48 10.07 -14.11
C ILE A 161 31.83 8.84 -13.27
N LEU A 162 32.56 7.90 -13.86
CA LEU A 162 33.03 6.71 -13.17
C LEU A 162 34.02 7.04 -12.06
N GLU A 163 34.94 8.00 -12.29
CA GLU A 163 35.89 8.45 -11.27
C GLU A 163 35.18 9.13 -10.09
N LYS A 164 34.16 9.95 -10.34
CA LYS A 164 33.33 10.57 -9.30
C LYS A 164 32.60 9.53 -8.48
N GLN A 165 32.04 8.49 -9.10
CA GLN A 165 31.44 7.37 -8.41
C GLN A 165 32.44 6.59 -7.56
N GLU A 166 33.63 6.28 -8.09
CA GLU A 166 34.70 5.60 -7.35
C GLU A 166 35.08 6.38 -6.08
N ARG A 167 35.24 7.69 -6.19
CA ARG A 167 35.53 8.59 -5.08
C ARG A 167 34.40 8.56 -4.05
N TYR A 168 33.16 8.72 -4.50
CA TYR A 168 31.98 8.70 -3.65
C TYR A 168 31.84 7.39 -2.88
N PHE A 169 31.84 6.23 -3.57
CA PHE A 169 31.75 4.92 -2.91
C PHE A 169 32.86 4.70 -1.89
N THR A 170 34.08 5.07 -2.23
CA THR A 170 35.25 4.95 -1.32
C THR A 170 35.05 5.79 -0.06
N GLN A 171 34.66 7.05 -0.21
CA GLN A 171 34.44 7.95 0.92
C GLN A 171 33.24 7.57 1.76
N LEU A 172 32.09 7.22 1.15
CA LEU A 172 30.88 6.80 1.85
C LEU A 172 31.14 5.55 2.72
N LEU A 173 31.82 4.55 2.18
CA LEU A 173 32.11 3.32 2.92
C LEU A 173 33.10 3.53 4.06
N ASN A 174 33.99 4.53 3.94
CA ASN A 174 34.91 4.93 5.01
C ASN A 174 34.32 5.97 5.98
N HIS A 175 33.14 6.52 5.66
CA HIS A 175 32.47 7.46 6.55
C HIS A 175 32.18 6.80 7.91
N ILE A 176 32.59 7.48 8.98
CA ILE A 176 32.34 7.05 10.35
C ILE A 176 31.06 7.73 10.83
N ASN A 177 30.05 6.92 11.11
CA ASN A 177 28.81 7.41 11.69
C ASN A 177 29.07 8.02 13.07
N PRO A 178 28.79 9.31 13.30
CA PRO A 178 29.12 9.98 14.56
C PRO A 178 28.30 9.48 15.77
N TYR A 179 27.15 8.83 15.54
CA TYR A 179 26.28 8.30 16.60
C TYR A 179 26.69 6.90 17.05
N THR A 180 27.34 6.11 16.19
CA THR A 180 27.76 4.75 16.49
C THR A 180 29.28 4.59 16.61
N ASN A 181 30.03 5.57 16.14
CA ASN A 181 31.49 5.54 15.99
C ASN A 181 32.00 4.35 15.14
N ILE A 182 31.19 3.90 14.18
CA ILE A 182 31.49 2.76 13.29
C ILE A 182 31.50 3.26 11.84
N ALA A 183 32.53 2.91 11.06
CA ALA A 183 32.53 3.17 9.62
C ALA A 183 31.49 2.27 8.93
N TYR A 184 30.81 2.80 7.90
CA TYR A 184 29.74 2.04 7.20
C TYR A 184 30.21 0.68 6.71
N LYS A 185 31.44 0.60 6.17
CA LYS A 185 32.03 -0.69 5.75
C LYS A 185 32.19 -1.71 6.86
N ASN A 186 32.24 -1.28 8.13
CA ASN A 186 32.47 -2.10 9.32
C ASN A 186 31.19 -2.36 10.10
N ASP A 187 30.09 -1.70 9.74
CA ASP A 187 28.81 -1.88 10.44
C ASP A 187 28.18 -3.22 10.06
N THR A 188 28.12 -4.12 11.06
CA THR A 188 27.59 -5.48 10.91
C THR A 188 26.09 -5.52 10.64
N ASP A 189 25.37 -4.39 10.85
CA ASP A 189 23.95 -4.27 10.55
C ASP A 189 23.69 -3.80 9.12
N ILE A 190 24.73 -3.32 8.41
CA ILE A 190 24.72 -3.18 6.94
C ILE A 190 25.07 -4.54 6.34
N ILE A 191 24.06 -5.36 6.12
CA ILE A 191 24.24 -6.78 5.77
C ILE A 191 24.54 -7.04 4.30
N ALA A 192 24.28 -6.09 3.42
CA ALA A 192 24.61 -6.13 1.99
C ALA A 192 24.61 -4.73 1.39
N LEU A 193 25.20 -4.61 0.20
CA LEU A 193 25.15 -3.43 -0.66
C LEU A 193 24.43 -3.80 -1.98
N GLU A 194 23.50 -2.95 -2.40
CA GLU A 194 22.98 -2.92 -3.77
C GLU A 194 23.66 -1.76 -4.50
N ILE A 195 24.34 -2.00 -5.61
CA ILE A 195 25.24 -0.99 -6.22
C ILE A 195 24.49 0.30 -6.56
N ASN A 196 23.32 0.18 -7.20
CA ASN A 196 22.52 1.33 -7.61
C ASN A 196 21.01 1.00 -7.70
N ASN A 197 20.18 2.05 -7.64
CA ASN A 197 18.74 1.91 -7.78
C ASN A 197 18.34 1.95 -9.26
N GLU A 198 17.58 0.93 -9.71
CA GLU A 198 16.93 0.86 -11.02
C GLU A 198 17.82 1.27 -12.20
N PRO A 199 18.97 0.61 -12.42
CA PRO A 199 19.88 0.93 -13.49
C PRO A 199 19.27 0.69 -14.87
N ARG A 200 19.53 1.60 -15.81
CA ARG A 200 19.06 1.49 -17.19
C ARG A 200 20.26 1.42 -18.15
N HIS A 201 20.70 0.21 -18.44
CA HIS A 201 21.73 -0.02 -19.42
C HIS A 201 21.14 -0.14 -20.83
N ASP A 202 21.89 0.33 -21.84
CA ASP A 202 21.54 0.17 -23.25
C ASP A 202 22.25 -1.01 -23.87
N ILE A 203 23.40 -1.42 -23.33
CA ILE A 203 24.27 -2.48 -23.84
C ILE A 203 24.70 -3.38 -22.67
N GLY A 204 24.42 -4.67 -22.74
CA GLY A 204 24.70 -5.61 -21.67
C GLY A 204 26.20 -5.73 -21.32
N LYS A 205 27.12 -5.74 -22.31
CA LYS A 205 28.56 -5.80 -22.07
C LYS A 205 29.07 -4.59 -21.26
N ILE A 206 28.51 -3.40 -21.48
CA ILE A 206 28.82 -2.19 -20.69
C ILE A 206 28.36 -2.41 -19.24
N ALA A 207 27.20 -3.04 -19.04
CA ALA A 207 26.70 -3.35 -17.70
C ALA A 207 27.67 -4.26 -16.93
N THR A 208 28.15 -5.36 -17.51
CA THR A 208 29.15 -6.25 -16.88
C THR A 208 30.41 -5.49 -16.48
N THR A 209 30.93 -4.64 -17.37
CA THR A 209 32.15 -3.85 -17.12
C THR A 209 31.95 -2.86 -15.99
N TYR A 210 30.83 -2.15 -15.99
CA TYR A 210 30.44 -1.19 -14.94
C TYR A 210 30.32 -1.88 -13.58
N ILE A 211 29.55 -2.97 -13.51
CA ILE A 211 29.29 -3.69 -12.25
C ILE A 211 30.62 -4.18 -11.67
N ASN A 212 31.48 -4.83 -12.46
CA ASN A 212 32.77 -5.33 -12.00
C ASN A 212 33.69 -4.21 -11.52
N LYS A 213 33.65 -3.04 -12.18
CA LYS A 213 34.41 -1.85 -11.74
C LYS A 213 33.92 -1.38 -10.35
N MET A 214 32.61 -1.23 -10.14
CA MET A 214 32.07 -0.81 -8.86
C MET A 214 32.31 -1.86 -7.76
N VAL A 215 32.15 -3.15 -8.04
CA VAL A 215 32.49 -4.24 -7.12
C VAL A 215 33.96 -4.12 -6.66
N LYS A 216 34.90 -3.91 -7.60
CA LYS A 216 36.32 -3.73 -7.27
C LYS A 216 36.56 -2.52 -6.35
N VAL A 217 35.89 -1.41 -6.59
CA VAL A 217 35.97 -0.19 -5.75
C VAL A 217 35.44 -0.48 -4.34
N ILE A 218 34.27 -1.08 -4.23
CA ILE A 218 33.61 -1.43 -2.96
C ILE A 218 34.52 -2.39 -2.15
N ARG A 219 35.07 -3.42 -2.80
CA ARG A 219 35.99 -4.37 -2.16
C ARG A 219 37.30 -3.71 -1.72
N LYS A 220 37.88 -2.82 -2.54
CA LYS A 220 39.09 -2.04 -2.22
C LYS A 220 38.84 -1.09 -1.03
N ALA A 221 37.63 -0.52 -0.90
CA ALA A 221 37.25 0.28 0.25
C ALA A 221 37.15 -0.54 1.55
N GLY A 222 37.10 -1.87 1.47
CA GLY A 222 37.12 -2.79 2.60
C GLY A 222 35.78 -3.43 2.97
N PHE A 223 34.70 -3.18 2.23
CA PHE A 223 33.40 -3.81 2.49
C PHE A 223 33.43 -5.33 2.20
N LYS A 224 33.03 -6.16 3.14
CA LYS A 224 33.14 -7.64 3.08
C LYS A 224 31.83 -8.38 2.85
N ASN A 225 30.69 -7.77 3.18
CA ASN A 225 29.37 -8.39 3.03
C ASN A 225 28.98 -8.51 1.54
N PRO A 226 27.93 -9.27 1.18
CA PRO A 226 27.51 -9.46 -0.20
C PRO A 226 27.19 -8.15 -0.94
N ILE A 227 27.43 -8.19 -2.25
CA ILE A 227 27.10 -7.11 -3.18
C ILE A 227 26.04 -7.63 -4.15
N PHE A 228 24.95 -6.87 -4.29
CA PHE A 228 23.81 -7.21 -5.12
C PHE A 228 23.68 -6.22 -6.28
N TYR A 229 22.96 -6.66 -7.31
CA TYR A 229 22.64 -5.80 -8.44
C TYR A 229 21.14 -5.84 -8.78
N ASN A 230 20.60 -4.67 -9.12
CA ASN A 230 19.21 -4.52 -9.50
C ASN A 230 18.99 -4.95 -10.95
N VAL A 231 18.09 -5.91 -11.16
CA VAL A 231 17.87 -6.54 -12.46
C VAL A 231 16.48 -6.32 -13.06
N SER A 232 15.58 -5.67 -12.33
CA SER A 232 14.16 -5.59 -12.71
C SER A 232 13.90 -4.67 -13.89
N GLU A 233 14.64 -3.55 -13.99
CA GLU A 233 14.41 -2.52 -15.02
C GLU A 233 14.78 -2.98 -16.43
N ARG A 234 15.83 -3.77 -16.56
CA ARG A 234 16.38 -4.21 -17.83
C ARG A 234 16.74 -5.69 -17.79
N SER A 235 15.75 -6.53 -17.47
CA SER A 235 15.93 -7.97 -17.31
C SER A 235 16.37 -8.70 -18.58
N GLU A 236 16.26 -8.08 -19.75
CA GLU A 236 16.81 -8.59 -21.01
C GLU A 236 18.32 -8.74 -21.01
N PHE A 237 19.06 -8.00 -20.17
CA PHE A 237 20.51 -8.10 -20.01
C PHE A 237 20.93 -9.05 -18.88
N ILE A 238 20.04 -9.91 -18.39
CA ILE A 238 20.32 -10.78 -17.24
C ILE A 238 21.59 -11.62 -17.44
N ASP A 239 21.85 -12.13 -18.66
CA ASP A 239 23.04 -12.92 -18.93
C ASP A 239 24.33 -12.13 -18.76
N ASP A 240 24.31 -10.85 -19.02
CA ASP A 240 25.45 -9.95 -18.82
C ASP A 240 25.61 -9.58 -17.35
N TYR A 241 24.51 -9.34 -16.61
CA TYR A 241 24.57 -9.09 -15.18
C TYR A 241 25.15 -10.30 -14.42
N LEU A 242 24.75 -11.51 -14.80
CA LEU A 242 25.21 -12.74 -14.16
C LEU A 242 26.68 -13.11 -14.44
N LYS A 243 27.34 -12.46 -15.43
CA LYS A 243 28.80 -12.57 -15.66
C LYS A 243 29.60 -11.72 -14.68
N ALA A 244 28.97 -10.76 -14.00
CA ALA A 244 29.65 -9.90 -13.04
C ALA A 244 29.77 -10.57 -11.66
N ASP A 245 30.76 -10.11 -10.87
CA ASP A 245 31.05 -10.63 -9.52
C ASP A 245 30.07 -10.11 -8.47
N ILE A 246 28.79 -10.45 -8.66
CA ILE A 246 27.71 -10.17 -7.70
C ILE A 246 27.25 -11.44 -7.01
N GLN A 247 26.81 -11.32 -5.77
CA GLN A 247 26.33 -12.46 -4.99
C GLN A 247 24.81 -12.59 -4.99
N GLY A 248 24.08 -11.61 -5.51
CA GLY A 248 22.62 -11.66 -5.58
C GLY A 248 22.02 -10.65 -6.54
N CYS A 249 20.73 -10.86 -6.81
CA CYS A 249 19.90 -10.02 -7.67
C CYS A 249 18.76 -9.41 -6.87
N THR A 250 18.49 -8.15 -7.14
CA THR A 250 17.40 -7.44 -6.47
C THR A 250 16.27 -7.12 -7.45
N PHE A 251 15.03 -7.16 -6.94
CA PHE A 251 13.79 -7.13 -7.69
C PHE A 251 12.78 -6.19 -7.03
N GLN A 252 11.78 -5.77 -7.79
CA GLN A 252 10.63 -5.02 -7.29
C GLN A 252 9.31 -5.70 -7.66
N TRP A 253 8.23 -5.33 -6.97
CA TRP A 253 6.89 -5.78 -7.33
C TRP A 253 5.79 -4.78 -6.99
N TYR A 254 5.13 -4.28 -8.01
CA TYR A 254 3.93 -3.46 -7.92
C TYR A 254 2.78 -4.16 -8.67
N PRO A 255 2.06 -5.08 -8.03
CA PRO A 255 1.06 -5.92 -8.70
C PRO A 255 -0.16 -5.14 -9.20
N THR A 256 -0.42 -3.96 -8.61
CA THR A 256 -1.49 -3.04 -9.04
C THR A 256 -1.00 -1.96 -10.00
N GLY A 257 0.24 -2.08 -10.51
CA GLY A 257 0.90 -1.03 -11.30
C GLY A 257 1.53 0.07 -10.44
N LEU A 258 2.10 1.09 -11.07
CA LEU A 258 2.87 2.10 -10.35
C LEU A 258 2.00 3.22 -9.78
N VAL A 259 1.15 3.88 -10.59
CA VAL A 259 0.37 5.06 -10.15
C VAL A 259 -0.95 5.13 -10.90
N HIS A 260 -2.06 5.30 -10.17
CA HIS A 260 -3.40 5.53 -10.72
C HIS A 260 -4.00 6.88 -10.31
N ASN A 261 -3.43 7.54 -9.29
CA ASN A 261 -3.90 8.80 -8.72
C ASN A 261 -5.35 8.76 -8.20
N SER A 262 -5.78 7.61 -7.70
CA SER A 262 -7.09 7.42 -7.05
C SER A 262 -7.15 6.08 -6.35
N LEU A 263 -7.94 5.97 -5.30
CA LEU A 263 -8.16 4.71 -4.58
C LEU A 263 -8.69 3.63 -5.54
N LEU A 264 -7.92 2.58 -5.70
CA LEU A 264 -8.32 1.39 -6.44
C LEU A 264 -9.21 0.50 -5.58
N LYS A 265 -10.41 0.24 -6.08
CA LYS A 265 -11.34 -0.75 -5.53
C LYS A 265 -11.20 -2.06 -6.33
N GLY A 266 -11.67 -3.16 -5.75
CA GLY A 266 -11.66 -4.47 -6.42
C GLY A 266 -10.70 -5.48 -5.81
N ASN A 267 -10.84 -6.73 -6.21
CA ASN A 267 -10.04 -7.85 -5.71
C ASN A 267 -8.74 -8.01 -6.52
N TYR A 268 -7.61 -7.71 -5.91
CA TYR A 268 -6.29 -7.84 -6.52
C TYR A 268 -5.50 -9.06 -6.04
N LEU A 269 -6.10 -9.98 -5.29
CA LEU A 269 -5.47 -11.25 -4.94
C LEU A 269 -5.04 -12.06 -6.16
N PRO A 270 -5.78 -12.08 -7.30
CA PRO A 270 -5.27 -12.70 -8.53
C PRO A 270 -3.98 -12.08 -9.06
N ASN A 271 -3.74 -10.78 -8.80
CA ASN A 271 -2.52 -10.08 -9.24
C ASN A 271 -1.28 -10.49 -8.42
N VAL A 272 -1.48 -11.07 -7.23
CA VAL A 272 -0.43 -11.50 -6.30
C VAL A 272 -0.37 -13.03 -6.14
N ASP A 273 -0.95 -13.76 -7.08
CA ASP A 273 -0.99 -15.22 -7.05
C ASP A 273 0.41 -15.83 -6.99
N THR A 274 1.34 -15.35 -7.81
CA THR A 274 2.74 -15.81 -7.81
C THR A 274 3.66 -14.74 -8.39
N TYR A 275 4.89 -14.65 -7.89
CA TYR A 275 5.94 -13.82 -8.47
C TYR A 275 6.68 -14.58 -9.59
N GLN A 276 6.66 -14.06 -10.81
CA GLN A 276 7.30 -14.67 -11.97
C GLN A 276 8.77 -14.24 -12.10
N ILE A 277 9.69 -15.20 -12.29
CA ILE A 277 11.08 -14.92 -12.67
C ILE A 277 11.36 -15.69 -13.97
N PRO A 278 11.38 -15.02 -15.14
CA PRO A 278 11.49 -15.71 -16.44
C PRO A 278 12.76 -16.53 -16.59
N PHE A 279 13.83 -16.15 -15.91
CA PHE A 279 15.15 -16.77 -15.98
C PHE A 279 15.50 -17.64 -14.76
N LYS A 280 14.51 -18.04 -13.95
CA LYS A 280 14.73 -18.84 -12.72
C LYS A 280 15.49 -20.15 -12.95
N ASN A 281 15.43 -20.71 -14.16
CA ASN A 281 16.09 -21.97 -14.51
C ASN A 281 17.52 -21.80 -15.03
N LYS A 282 18.03 -20.57 -15.20
CA LYS A 282 19.43 -20.35 -15.61
C LYS A 282 20.38 -20.79 -14.49
N LYS A 283 21.36 -21.66 -14.80
CA LYS A 283 22.34 -22.17 -13.84
C LYS A 283 23.08 -21.05 -13.11
N ALA A 284 23.52 -20.01 -13.83
CA ALA A 284 24.23 -18.87 -13.26
C ALA A 284 23.35 -18.02 -12.32
N PHE A 285 22.02 -18.15 -12.37
CA PHE A 285 21.09 -17.45 -11.48
C PHE A 285 20.76 -18.28 -10.22
N GLN A 286 20.84 -19.61 -10.30
CA GLN A 286 20.42 -20.48 -9.20
C GLN A 286 21.25 -20.32 -7.93
N ASN A 287 22.54 -19.96 -8.07
CA ASN A 287 23.45 -19.67 -6.96
C ASN A 287 23.49 -18.19 -6.54
N LYS A 288 22.56 -17.36 -7.00
CA LYS A 288 22.41 -15.98 -6.59
C LYS A 288 21.26 -15.83 -5.60
N THR A 289 21.49 -15.09 -4.51
CA THR A 289 20.42 -14.76 -3.58
C THR A 289 19.41 -13.81 -4.24
N ARG A 290 18.17 -13.80 -3.73
CA ARG A 290 17.06 -13.03 -4.27
C ARG A 290 16.52 -12.10 -3.20
N VAL A 291 16.42 -10.82 -3.55
CA VAL A 291 15.99 -9.74 -2.66
C VAL A 291 14.90 -8.95 -3.35
N ILE A 292 13.82 -8.66 -2.65
CA ILE A 292 12.84 -7.64 -3.05
C ILE A 292 13.24 -6.32 -2.40
N TYR A 293 13.80 -5.41 -3.21
CA TYR A 293 14.22 -4.09 -2.71
C TYR A 293 13.06 -3.12 -2.54
N GLU A 294 12.00 -3.28 -3.34
CA GLU A 294 10.78 -2.47 -3.28
C GLU A 294 9.56 -3.31 -3.64
N PHE A 295 8.49 -3.15 -2.88
CA PHE A 295 7.16 -3.66 -3.24
C PHE A 295 6.07 -2.82 -2.60
N ASP A 296 4.93 -2.72 -3.26
CA ASP A 296 3.69 -2.23 -2.67
C ASP A 296 2.47 -2.63 -3.50
N SER A 297 1.30 -2.61 -2.87
CA SER A 297 0.01 -2.59 -3.54
C SER A 297 -0.42 -1.15 -3.75
N GLY A 298 0.22 -0.45 -4.70
CA GLY A 298 0.02 0.97 -4.93
C GLY A 298 -1.44 1.36 -5.14
N ASP A 299 -1.82 2.54 -4.64
CA ASP A 299 -3.17 3.11 -4.72
C ASP A 299 -4.28 2.24 -4.08
N THR A 300 -3.93 1.32 -3.16
CA THR A 300 -4.92 0.49 -2.44
C THR A 300 -4.80 0.63 -0.93
N ASN A 301 -5.92 0.41 -0.24
CA ASN A 301 -5.95 0.24 1.23
C ASN A 301 -6.30 -1.20 1.63
N SER A 302 -6.20 -2.14 0.72
CA SER A 302 -6.55 -3.53 0.97
C SER A 302 -5.58 -4.20 1.93
N SER A 303 -6.09 -4.81 2.98
CA SER A 303 -5.30 -5.46 4.02
C SER A 303 -4.95 -6.92 3.70
N VAL A 304 -5.47 -7.50 2.61
CA VAL A 304 -5.20 -8.91 2.26
C VAL A 304 -4.00 -9.09 1.34
N ILE A 305 -3.48 -8.01 0.73
CA ILE A 305 -2.49 -8.12 -0.35
C ILE A 305 -1.08 -8.40 0.17
N PHE A 306 -0.61 -7.71 1.21
CA PHE A 306 0.76 -7.89 1.71
C PHE A 306 1.07 -9.32 2.19
N PRO A 307 0.20 -10.02 2.95
CA PRO A 307 0.46 -11.41 3.30
C PRO A 307 0.50 -12.35 2.08
N ALA A 308 -0.35 -12.11 1.06
CA ALA A 308 -0.32 -12.84 -0.19
C ALA A 308 0.98 -12.59 -0.97
N MET A 309 1.48 -11.34 -0.98
CA MET A 309 2.79 -11.01 -1.58
C MET A 309 3.92 -11.72 -0.84
N ALA A 310 3.94 -11.69 0.50
CA ALA A 310 4.96 -12.36 1.31
C ALA A 310 5.01 -13.87 1.03
N ARG A 311 3.84 -14.54 0.94
CA ARG A 311 3.74 -15.94 0.49
C ARG A 311 4.37 -16.12 -0.89
N SER A 312 4.02 -15.29 -1.87
CA SER A 312 4.53 -15.38 -3.25
C SER A 312 6.03 -15.12 -3.32
N PHE A 313 6.56 -14.23 -2.47
CA PHE A 313 8.00 -14.01 -2.34
C PHE A 313 8.72 -15.27 -1.85
N ARG A 314 8.19 -15.94 -0.83
CA ARG A 314 8.81 -17.19 -0.31
C ARG A 314 8.74 -18.33 -1.32
N GLU A 315 7.62 -18.47 -2.06
CA GLU A 315 7.52 -19.43 -3.17
C GLU A 315 8.58 -19.16 -4.25
N ALA A 316 8.85 -17.88 -4.56
CA ALA A 316 9.88 -17.48 -5.53
C ALA A 316 11.31 -17.47 -4.95
N LYS A 317 11.50 -17.89 -3.69
CA LYS A 317 12.78 -18.00 -2.97
C LYS A 317 13.45 -16.68 -2.61
N PHE A 318 12.69 -15.61 -2.35
CA PHE A 318 13.22 -14.38 -1.79
C PHE A 318 13.50 -14.50 -0.29
N GLN A 319 14.58 -13.87 0.16
CA GLN A 319 15.07 -13.95 1.54
C GLN A 319 15.07 -12.62 2.29
N PHE A 320 14.86 -11.53 1.58
CA PHE A 320 14.73 -10.18 2.12
C PHE A 320 13.68 -9.44 1.29
N ALA A 321 12.80 -8.69 1.95
CA ALA A 321 11.81 -7.87 1.25
C ALA A 321 11.49 -6.59 2.02
N THR A 322 11.42 -5.45 1.31
CA THR A 322 11.09 -4.16 1.90
C THR A 322 9.99 -3.45 1.11
N GLN A 323 8.91 -3.07 1.81
CA GLN A 323 7.81 -2.29 1.24
C GLN A 323 8.30 -0.87 0.90
N PHE A 324 7.80 -0.29 -0.18
CA PHE A 324 8.12 1.08 -0.58
C PHE A 324 6.83 1.93 -0.60
N ALA A 325 6.71 2.95 0.25
CA ALA A 325 7.58 3.30 1.36
C ALA A 325 6.74 3.56 2.62
N TYR A 326 7.34 3.48 3.81
CA TYR A 326 6.69 3.88 5.04
C TYR A 326 6.63 5.40 5.13
N ASP A 327 5.43 5.95 5.32
CA ASP A 327 5.24 7.40 5.42
C ASP A 327 5.67 7.93 6.78
N PRO A 328 6.42 9.03 6.84
CA PRO A 328 6.68 9.73 8.09
C PRO A 328 5.37 10.11 8.79
N ILE A 329 5.27 9.82 10.08
CA ILE A 329 4.04 10.07 10.84
C ILE A 329 3.61 11.55 10.79
N ASP A 330 4.57 12.47 10.75
CA ASP A 330 4.29 13.89 10.68
C ASP A 330 3.73 14.34 9.31
N LEU A 331 3.89 13.53 8.25
CA LEU A 331 3.36 13.76 6.91
C LEU A 331 2.11 12.93 6.58
N GLY A 332 1.81 11.92 7.40
CA GLY A 332 0.72 10.97 7.15
C GLY A 332 -0.67 11.61 7.00
N PHE A 333 -0.91 12.78 7.63
CA PHE A 333 -2.16 13.50 7.49
C PHE A 333 -2.45 13.97 6.05
N ALA A 334 -1.41 14.18 5.24
CA ALA A 334 -1.49 14.70 3.88
C ALA A 334 -1.01 13.70 2.81
N ASN A 335 -0.35 12.61 3.21
CA ASN A 335 0.23 11.58 2.34
C ASN A 335 1.06 12.17 1.18
N THR A 336 2.07 12.96 1.49
CA THR A 336 2.84 13.70 0.47
C THR A 336 4.13 13.04 0.07
N GLU A 337 4.60 12.00 0.77
CA GLU A 337 5.91 11.38 0.47
C GLU A 337 5.91 10.70 -0.91
N TYR A 338 5.08 9.70 -1.09
CA TYR A 338 4.78 9.07 -2.39
C TYR A 338 3.33 8.64 -2.35
N GLN A 339 2.38 9.52 -2.71
CA GLN A 339 0.95 9.32 -2.44
C GLN A 339 0.39 7.95 -2.85
N THR A 340 0.96 7.30 -3.85
CA THR A 340 0.53 5.96 -4.29
C THR A 340 0.86 4.86 -3.26
N HIS A 341 1.78 5.10 -2.32
CA HIS A 341 2.34 4.11 -1.39
C HIS A 341 1.93 4.33 0.07
N TYR A 342 0.77 4.89 0.31
CA TYR A 342 0.32 5.29 1.64
C TYR A 342 0.34 4.16 2.66
N LEU A 343 1.28 4.23 3.60
CA LEU A 343 1.45 3.27 4.70
C LEU A 343 2.02 3.95 5.95
N ASN A 344 1.22 4.01 7.01
CA ASN A 344 1.67 4.45 8.34
C ASN A 344 0.82 3.76 9.41
N LEU A 345 1.41 3.35 10.52
CA LEU A 345 0.71 2.60 11.56
C LEU A 345 -0.51 3.35 12.14
N ALA A 346 -0.41 4.66 12.30
CA ALA A 346 -1.50 5.46 12.83
C ALA A 346 -2.56 5.82 11.77
N TYR A 347 -2.16 6.11 10.53
CA TYR A 347 -3.06 6.60 9.48
C TYR A 347 -3.67 5.51 8.59
N THR A 348 -3.03 4.33 8.52
CA THR A 348 -3.51 3.17 7.76
C THR A 348 -3.45 1.89 8.60
N PRO A 349 -4.15 1.83 9.75
CA PRO A 349 -3.93 0.78 10.74
C PRO A 349 -4.13 -0.64 10.19
N SER A 350 -5.18 -0.91 9.42
CA SER A 350 -5.42 -2.23 8.82
C SER A 350 -4.32 -2.65 7.85
N LYS A 351 -3.87 -1.72 6.98
CA LYS A 351 -2.76 -1.96 6.03
C LYS A 351 -1.43 -2.18 6.79
N ALA A 352 -1.20 -1.46 7.89
CA ALA A 352 -0.02 -1.64 8.73
C ALA A 352 -0.02 -2.98 9.50
N ILE A 353 -1.15 -3.40 10.06
CA ILE A 353 -1.28 -4.74 10.67
C ILE A 353 -1.13 -5.83 9.60
N SER A 354 -1.60 -5.61 8.37
CA SER A 354 -1.36 -6.51 7.24
C SER A 354 0.13 -6.68 6.95
N LEU A 355 0.92 -5.59 7.01
CA LEU A 355 2.37 -5.66 6.86
C LEU A 355 3.05 -6.45 8.01
N LYS A 356 2.55 -6.28 9.26
CA LYS A 356 2.98 -7.10 10.40
C LYS A 356 2.73 -8.59 10.14
N ILE A 357 1.53 -8.95 9.67
CA ILE A 357 1.18 -10.33 9.30
C ILE A 357 2.10 -10.83 8.18
N ALA A 358 2.33 -10.01 7.16
CA ALA A 358 3.22 -10.35 6.05
C ALA A 358 4.66 -10.66 6.51
N GLY A 359 5.16 -9.94 7.52
CA GLY A 359 6.44 -10.22 8.14
C GLY A 359 6.48 -11.61 8.83
N GLU A 360 5.42 -11.99 9.54
CA GLU A 360 5.33 -13.35 10.12
C GLU A 360 5.28 -14.42 9.03
N VAL A 361 4.46 -14.24 8.01
CA VAL A 361 4.37 -15.11 6.83
C VAL A 361 5.73 -15.30 6.16
N PHE A 362 6.46 -14.20 5.95
CA PHE A 362 7.76 -14.24 5.28
C PHE A 362 8.83 -15.01 6.09
N ARG A 363 8.81 -14.86 7.41
CA ARG A 363 9.74 -15.58 8.31
C ARG A 363 9.40 -17.06 8.48
N GLU A 364 8.11 -17.38 8.47
CA GLU A 364 7.60 -18.71 8.75
C GLU A 364 7.72 -19.66 7.55
N ILE A 365 7.31 -19.21 6.34
CA ILE A 365 7.25 -20.06 5.17
C ILE A 365 8.66 -20.46 4.72
N PRO A 366 8.93 -21.77 4.57
CA PRO A 366 10.17 -22.27 3.99
C PRO A 366 10.44 -21.77 2.58
N ASN A 367 11.71 -21.71 2.22
CA ASN A 367 12.15 -21.18 0.93
C ASN A 367 11.70 -22.10 -0.23
N GLY A 368 10.85 -21.60 -1.12
CA GLY A 368 10.33 -22.30 -2.29
C GLY A 368 9.03 -23.10 -2.04
N GLU A 369 8.44 -23.03 -0.84
CA GLU A 369 7.17 -23.67 -0.55
C GLU A 369 6.01 -23.00 -1.30
N SER A 370 5.13 -23.81 -1.91
CA SER A 370 3.96 -23.37 -2.67
C SER A 370 2.66 -23.87 -2.03
N PHE A 371 1.67 -23.00 -1.99
CA PHE A 371 0.33 -23.30 -1.50
C PHE A 371 -0.71 -23.38 -2.64
N GLY A 372 -0.24 -23.65 -3.85
CA GLY A 372 -1.09 -23.74 -5.04
C GLY A 372 -1.38 -22.37 -5.65
N ARG A 373 -2.54 -22.25 -6.32
CA ARG A 373 -2.95 -21.05 -7.05
C ARG A 373 -4.25 -20.48 -6.51
N PHE A 374 -4.44 -19.20 -6.75
CA PHE A 374 -5.67 -18.49 -6.39
C PHE A 374 -6.91 -19.21 -6.97
N PRO A 375 -8.00 -19.36 -6.19
CA PRO A 375 -8.22 -18.85 -4.83
C PRO A 375 -7.79 -19.80 -3.69
N LYS A 376 -7.30 -20.99 -3.98
CA LYS A 376 -6.94 -21.99 -2.95
C LYS A 376 -5.85 -21.48 -2.01
N ASN A 377 -4.92 -20.69 -2.54
CA ASN A 377 -3.83 -20.09 -1.79
C ASN A 377 -4.19 -18.82 -1.01
N ASN A 378 -5.47 -18.61 -0.71
CA ASN A 378 -5.92 -17.62 0.29
C ASN A 378 -5.85 -18.17 1.73
N ALA A 379 -5.58 -19.46 1.90
CA ALA A 379 -5.27 -20.09 3.19
C ALA A 379 -3.91 -20.79 3.08
N PHE A 380 -2.98 -20.40 3.95
CA PHE A 380 -1.61 -20.92 3.94
C PHE A 380 -0.98 -20.73 5.32
N SER A 381 -0.24 -21.79 5.77
CA SER A 381 0.36 -21.80 7.09
C SER A 381 -0.64 -21.39 8.18
N HIS A 382 -0.36 -20.37 8.97
CA HIS A 382 -1.26 -19.82 9.99
C HIS A 382 -2.11 -18.65 9.49
N THR A 383 -2.15 -18.40 8.18
CA THR A 383 -2.78 -17.21 7.60
C THR A 383 -4.01 -17.56 6.76
N THR A 384 -5.07 -16.77 6.92
CA THR A 384 -6.27 -16.81 6.07
C THR A 384 -6.59 -15.41 5.57
N LEU A 385 -6.91 -15.30 4.27
CA LEU A 385 -7.26 -14.07 3.60
C LEU A 385 -8.73 -14.11 3.16
N ASN A 386 -9.47 -13.07 3.53
CA ASN A 386 -10.86 -12.88 3.13
C ASN A 386 -11.03 -11.48 2.51
N TYR A 387 -11.04 -11.43 1.19
CA TYR A 387 -11.20 -10.16 0.46
C TYR A 387 -12.52 -9.45 0.78
N LYS A 388 -13.63 -10.20 0.86
CA LYS A 388 -14.97 -9.61 1.08
C LYS A 388 -15.05 -8.80 2.38
N ASN A 389 -14.34 -9.26 3.41
CA ASN A 389 -14.32 -8.62 4.73
C ASN A 389 -13.06 -7.75 4.91
N ASP A 390 -12.22 -7.60 3.90
CA ASP A 390 -10.88 -6.99 3.97
C ASP A 390 -10.09 -7.48 5.19
N LEU A 391 -10.08 -8.80 5.40
CA LEU A 391 -9.53 -9.46 6.57
C LEU A 391 -8.34 -10.32 6.20
N ALA A 392 -7.17 -9.97 6.72
CA ALA A 392 -6.03 -10.87 6.87
C ALA A 392 -5.98 -11.31 8.33
N LEU A 393 -6.00 -12.62 8.55
CA LEU A 393 -5.94 -13.25 9.87
C LEU A 393 -4.70 -14.12 9.96
N TYR A 394 -3.85 -13.86 10.96
CA TYR A 394 -2.75 -14.74 11.36
C TYR A 394 -3.07 -15.34 12.74
N ASN A 395 -3.15 -16.66 12.82
CA ASN A 395 -3.59 -17.38 14.02
C ASN A 395 -2.67 -18.56 14.31
N SER A 396 -1.63 -18.34 15.11
CA SER A 396 -0.72 -19.38 15.58
C SER A 396 -0.97 -19.72 17.05
N GLU A 397 -0.24 -20.67 17.61
CA GLU A 397 -0.39 -21.02 19.04
C GLU A 397 -0.15 -19.83 19.98
N SER A 398 0.74 -18.90 19.61
CA SER A 398 1.16 -17.80 20.49
C SER A 398 0.81 -16.40 19.99
N LYS A 399 0.35 -16.26 18.74
CA LYS A 399 0.07 -14.97 18.12
C LYS A 399 -1.30 -14.98 17.44
N PHE A 400 -2.04 -13.88 17.62
CA PHE A 400 -3.36 -13.70 17.05
C PHE A 400 -3.48 -12.28 16.48
N PHE A 401 -3.30 -12.14 15.14
CA PHE A 401 -3.30 -10.85 14.45
C PHE A 401 -4.41 -10.79 13.41
N TYR A 402 -5.10 -9.65 13.32
CA TYR A 402 -6.20 -9.46 12.38
C TYR A 402 -6.34 -7.99 11.96
N THR A 403 -6.69 -7.81 10.71
CA THR A 403 -6.76 -6.47 10.08
C THR A 403 -8.15 -5.88 10.11
N ASN A 404 -9.17 -6.65 10.47
CA ASN A 404 -10.57 -6.24 10.57
C ASN A 404 -11.32 -7.18 11.53
N THR A 405 -12.56 -6.83 11.87
CA THR A 405 -13.42 -7.64 12.73
C THR A 405 -13.50 -9.11 12.29
N THR A 406 -13.33 -10.02 13.24
CA THR A 406 -13.34 -11.46 13.01
C THR A 406 -14.02 -12.20 14.17
N ASN A 407 -14.70 -13.29 13.83
CA ASN A 407 -15.26 -14.24 14.81
C ASN A 407 -14.34 -15.45 15.03
N ALA A 408 -13.13 -15.43 14.45
CA ALA A 408 -12.16 -16.50 14.66
C ALA A 408 -11.74 -16.56 16.15
N THR A 409 -11.52 -17.77 16.64
CA THR A 409 -10.97 -18.01 17.96
C THR A 409 -9.47 -18.32 17.86
N PRO A 410 -8.64 -17.85 18.79
CA PRO A 410 -7.25 -18.28 18.86
C PRO A 410 -7.12 -19.80 18.98
N ILE A 411 -6.10 -20.38 18.37
CA ILE A 411 -5.84 -21.82 18.41
C ILE A 411 -5.62 -22.30 19.87
N LYS A 412 -4.87 -21.52 20.67
CA LYS A 412 -4.62 -21.79 22.09
C LYS A 412 -4.61 -20.46 22.86
N THR A 413 -5.70 -20.18 23.59
CA THR A 413 -5.86 -18.94 24.37
C THR A 413 -4.83 -18.82 25.51
N ASP A 414 -4.51 -19.93 26.17
CA ASP A 414 -3.55 -20.02 27.27
C ASP A 414 -2.09 -19.76 26.86
N LYS A 415 -1.75 -20.05 25.58
CA LYS A 415 -0.39 -19.84 25.02
C LYS A 415 -0.19 -18.50 24.36
N LEU A 416 -1.22 -17.68 24.23
CA LEU A 416 -1.09 -16.37 23.59
C LEU A 416 -0.05 -15.51 24.31
N THR A 417 0.82 -14.92 23.50
CA THR A 417 1.81 -13.94 23.91
C THR A 417 1.66 -12.59 23.24
N GLN A 418 1.03 -12.57 22.04
CA GLN A 418 0.82 -11.36 21.28
C GLN A 418 -0.55 -11.35 20.58
N ILE A 419 -1.23 -10.22 20.68
CA ILE A 419 -2.44 -9.91 19.92
C ILE A 419 -2.22 -8.55 19.27
N ALA A 420 -2.56 -8.42 18.00
CA ALA A 420 -2.57 -7.13 17.31
C ALA A 420 -3.80 -7.07 16.39
N GLY A 421 -4.56 -5.99 16.45
CA GLY A 421 -5.79 -5.95 15.70
C GLY A 421 -6.32 -4.56 15.39
N VAL A 422 -7.24 -4.54 14.43
CA VAL A 422 -8.16 -3.45 14.15
C VAL A 422 -9.57 -4.04 14.15
N GLY A 423 -10.53 -3.36 14.83
CA GLY A 423 -11.89 -3.88 14.99
C GLY A 423 -12.01 -4.91 16.10
N ASN A 424 -12.93 -5.85 15.98
CA ASN A 424 -13.35 -6.75 17.04
C ASN A 424 -12.91 -8.20 16.79
N SER A 425 -12.74 -8.94 17.89
CA SER A 425 -12.52 -10.39 17.86
C SER A 425 -13.19 -11.07 19.06
N THR A 426 -13.03 -12.38 19.20
CA THR A 426 -13.50 -13.13 20.37
C THR A 426 -12.74 -12.77 21.67
N ILE A 427 -11.54 -12.19 21.56
CA ILE A 427 -10.72 -11.79 22.70
C ILE A 427 -10.88 -10.30 23.02
N VAL A 428 -10.95 -9.44 22.00
CA VAL A 428 -11.00 -7.99 22.17
C VAL A 428 -12.23 -7.46 21.45
N ASN A 429 -13.08 -6.71 22.19
CA ASN A 429 -14.14 -5.90 21.60
C ASN A 429 -13.79 -4.44 21.80
N TYR A 430 -13.57 -3.69 20.70
CA TYR A 430 -13.08 -2.32 20.72
C TYR A 430 -13.94 -1.43 19.83
N SER A 431 -14.43 -0.33 20.38
CA SER A 431 -15.31 0.59 19.66
C SER A 431 -14.58 1.59 18.75
N GLY A 432 -13.26 1.68 18.87
CA GLY A 432 -12.44 2.60 18.07
C GLY A 432 -12.03 2.02 16.71
N THR A 433 -11.38 2.85 15.90
CA THR A 433 -10.89 2.52 14.56
C THR A 433 -9.37 2.40 14.47
N GLY A 434 -8.64 2.82 15.51
CA GLY A 434 -7.20 2.68 15.60
C GLY A 434 -6.75 1.24 15.84
N ALA A 435 -5.49 0.95 15.54
CA ALA A 435 -4.89 -0.34 15.88
C ALA A 435 -4.65 -0.44 17.38
N TYR A 436 -4.67 -1.66 17.88
CA TYR A 436 -4.28 -1.98 19.26
C TYR A 436 -3.39 -3.21 19.32
N PHE A 437 -2.60 -3.28 20.39
CA PHE A 437 -1.66 -4.37 20.63
C PHE A 437 -1.71 -4.81 22.08
N LEU A 438 -1.68 -6.11 22.29
CA LEU A 438 -1.53 -6.74 23.59
C LEU A 438 -0.30 -7.64 23.56
N ASP A 439 0.66 -7.36 24.41
CA ASP A 439 1.89 -8.15 24.55
C ASP A 439 2.00 -8.69 25.99
N LYS A 440 2.17 -9.99 26.11
CA LYS A 440 2.34 -10.64 27.40
C LYS A 440 3.71 -10.30 28.00
N VAL A 441 3.71 -9.59 29.10
CA VAL A 441 4.94 -9.29 29.86
C VAL A 441 5.35 -10.50 30.70
N LYS A 442 4.38 -11.09 31.39
CA LYS A 442 4.45 -12.37 32.11
C LYS A 442 3.04 -12.88 32.42
N LYS A 443 2.90 -14.05 32.98
CA LYS A 443 1.58 -14.61 33.34
C LYS A 443 0.77 -13.61 34.18
N GLY A 444 -0.42 -13.29 33.70
CA GLY A 444 -1.35 -12.34 34.33
C GLY A 444 -0.95 -10.88 34.24
N ILE A 445 0.05 -10.52 33.43
CA ILE A 445 0.44 -9.12 33.15
C ILE A 445 0.67 -8.94 31.66
N TRP A 446 -0.04 -7.97 31.09
CA TRP A 446 0.03 -7.61 29.69
C TRP A 446 0.30 -6.11 29.51
N ARG A 447 1.02 -5.77 28.46
CA ARG A 447 1.12 -4.42 27.93
C ARG A 447 0.01 -4.23 26.89
N LEU A 448 -0.84 -3.25 27.12
CA LEU A 448 -1.84 -2.81 26.13
C LEU A 448 -1.38 -1.49 25.54
N GLU A 449 -1.41 -1.39 24.22
CA GLU A 449 -1.22 -0.14 23.49
C GLU A 449 -2.43 0.10 22.60
N VAL A 450 -2.97 1.30 22.61
CA VAL A 450 -4.10 1.72 21.78
C VAL A 450 -3.71 2.97 21.02
N LEU A 451 -3.77 2.90 19.69
CA LEU A 451 -3.51 4.03 18.83
C LEU A 451 -4.77 4.90 18.62
N PRO A 452 -4.60 6.17 18.22
CA PRO A 452 -5.73 7.05 17.93
C PRO A 452 -6.65 6.48 16.86
N ASP A 453 -7.90 6.86 16.93
CA ASP A 453 -8.85 6.65 15.84
C ASP A 453 -8.44 7.43 14.60
N VAL A 454 -8.71 6.88 13.43
CA VAL A 454 -8.41 7.53 12.17
C VAL A 454 -9.64 7.62 11.28
N LEU A 455 -9.83 8.80 10.68
CA LEU A 455 -10.84 9.00 9.65
C LEU A 455 -10.21 9.57 8.39
N TRP A 456 -10.33 8.84 7.28
CA TRP A 456 -10.01 9.36 5.96
C TRP A 456 -11.12 10.29 5.50
N VAL A 457 -10.73 11.54 5.21
CA VAL A 457 -11.66 12.61 4.82
C VAL A 457 -11.55 12.98 3.35
N ASN A 458 -10.48 12.55 2.68
CA ASN A 458 -10.28 12.67 1.23
C ASN A 458 -9.56 11.42 0.70
N ASP A 459 -9.60 11.21 -0.61
CA ASP A 459 -8.81 10.17 -1.26
C ASP A 459 -7.32 10.49 -1.11
N PRO A 460 -6.54 9.64 -0.41
CA PRO A 460 -5.11 9.89 -0.18
C PRO A 460 -4.25 9.72 -1.42
N PHE A 461 -4.74 9.01 -2.43
CA PHE A 461 -3.99 8.67 -3.64
C PHE A 461 -4.11 9.70 -4.77
N GLU A 462 -5.02 10.68 -4.63
CA GLU A 462 -5.06 11.83 -5.53
C GLU A 462 -3.81 12.71 -5.37
N LYS A 463 -3.75 13.79 -6.15
CA LYS A 463 -2.63 14.75 -6.10
C LYS A 463 -2.27 15.12 -4.66
N ALA A 464 -1.03 14.88 -4.29
CA ALA A 464 -0.47 15.18 -2.97
C ALA A 464 -0.30 16.69 -2.74
N SER A 465 -0.57 17.15 -1.52
CA SER A 465 -0.36 18.53 -1.09
C SER A 465 -0.38 18.64 0.43
N LEU A 466 0.54 19.35 1.04
CA LEU A 466 0.50 19.69 2.47
C LEU A 466 -0.70 20.56 2.86
N ASN A 467 -1.36 21.19 1.88
CA ASN A 467 -2.60 21.95 2.09
C ASN A 467 -3.88 21.07 1.99
N LYS A 468 -3.73 19.77 1.77
CA LYS A 468 -4.84 18.80 1.66
C LYS A 468 -4.77 17.82 2.82
N THR A 469 -5.74 17.85 3.73
CA THR A 469 -5.90 16.81 4.74
C THR A 469 -6.56 15.58 4.12
N VAL A 470 -5.91 14.42 4.15
CA VAL A 470 -6.46 13.15 3.67
C VAL A 470 -6.95 12.27 4.82
N ALA A 471 -6.28 12.34 5.98
CA ALA A 471 -6.64 11.57 7.16
C ALA A 471 -6.48 12.40 8.44
N ILE A 472 -7.33 12.15 9.42
CA ILE A 472 -7.35 12.85 10.71
C ILE A 472 -7.25 11.82 11.83
N LEU A 473 -6.31 12.03 12.76
CA LEU A 473 -6.19 11.27 14.00
C LEU A 473 -7.05 11.91 15.11
N GLN A 474 -7.77 11.06 15.84
CA GLN A 474 -8.63 11.49 16.95
C GLN A 474 -8.27 10.76 18.24
N HIS A 475 -7.90 11.55 19.28
CA HIS A 475 -7.54 11.04 20.61
C HIS A 475 -8.76 11.05 21.54
N ILE A 476 -9.78 10.28 21.18
CA ILE A 476 -11.04 10.20 21.94
C ILE A 476 -11.10 8.95 22.82
N LYS A 477 -12.01 8.99 23.78
CA LYS A 477 -12.29 7.82 24.63
C LYS A 477 -13.11 6.79 23.84
N ASN A 478 -12.65 5.56 23.91
CA ASN A 478 -13.34 4.40 23.36
C ASN A 478 -13.61 3.36 24.45
N THR A 479 -14.57 2.49 24.23
CA THR A 479 -14.81 1.33 25.09
C THR A 479 -13.99 0.15 24.56
N ILE A 480 -13.31 -0.55 25.47
CA ILE A 480 -12.64 -1.81 25.16
C ILE A 480 -13.03 -2.88 26.18
N LYS A 481 -13.30 -4.09 25.70
CA LYS A 481 -13.48 -5.28 26.51
C LYS A 481 -12.39 -6.29 26.15
N ILE A 482 -11.71 -6.85 27.17
CA ILE A 482 -10.60 -7.80 26.97
C ILE A 482 -10.92 -9.09 27.72
N ASN A 483 -10.99 -10.19 26.98
CA ASN A 483 -11.27 -11.53 27.50
C ASN A 483 -10.01 -12.40 27.37
N LEU A 484 -9.16 -12.37 28.39
CA LEU A 484 -7.95 -13.19 28.49
C LEU A 484 -8.01 -14.04 29.76
N ASP A 485 -7.81 -15.35 29.63
CA ASP A 485 -7.97 -16.32 30.70
C ASP A 485 -7.10 -16.01 31.94
N ASP A 486 -5.86 -15.55 31.71
CA ASP A 486 -4.91 -15.24 32.77
C ASP A 486 -5.11 -13.86 33.44
N LEU A 487 -6.02 -13.04 32.96
CA LEU A 487 -6.48 -11.80 33.58
C LEU A 487 -7.75 -12.00 34.42
N GLY A 488 -8.62 -12.92 34.03
CA GLY A 488 -9.91 -13.16 34.66
C GLY A 488 -10.94 -12.05 34.38
N ASN A 489 -12.02 -12.01 35.17
CA ASN A 489 -13.12 -11.06 34.96
C ASN A 489 -12.83 -9.66 35.53
N GLN A 490 -11.93 -9.57 36.49
CA GLN A 490 -11.51 -8.30 37.12
C GLN A 490 -10.00 -8.17 37.06
N PHE A 491 -9.51 -7.05 36.59
CA PHE A 491 -8.08 -6.77 36.53
C PHE A 491 -7.79 -5.27 36.73
N PHE A 492 -6.56 -4.98 37.03
CA PHE A 492 -6.06 -3.63 37.26
C PHE A 492 -5.45 -3.07 35.96
N ILE A 493 -5.67 -1.78 35.72
CA ILE A 493 -5.15 -1.07 34.58
C ILE A 493 -4.38 0.15 35.09
N LYS A 494 -3.17 0.38 34.56
CA LYS A 494 -2.34 1.54 34.88
C LYS A 494 -1.73 2.10 33.61
N GLY A 495 -1.92 3.38 33.34
CA GLY A 495 -1.21 4.13 32.30
C GLY A 495 0.29 4.16 32.61
N ILE A 496 1.14 4.03 31.56
CA ILE A 496 2.59 3.94 31.74
C ILE A 496 3.41 4.80 30.79
N ASN A 497 2.83 5.36 29.73
CA ASN A 497 3.50 6.38 28.90
C ASN A 497 3.44 7.76 29.60
N SER A 498 4.24 8.71 29.11
CA SER A 498 4.27 10.08 29.65
C SER A 498 2.88 10.67 29.75
N ASP A 499 2.58 11.37 30.84
CA ASP A 499 1.34 12.06 31.14
C ASP A 499 0.07 11.17 31.18
N ASN A 500 0.22 9.87 31.17
CA ASN A 500 -0.87 8.91 31.30
C ASN A 500 -1.08 8.46 32.74
N ASN A 501 -1.88 9.22 33.47
CA ASN A 501 -2.17 8.97 34.89
C ASN A 501 -3.39 8.04 35.10
N TYR A 502 -3.80 7.30 34.07
CA TYR A 502 -4.98 6.44 34.14
C TYR A 502 -4.77 5.27 35.10
N GLN A 503 -5.72 5.08 35.99
CA GLN A 503 -5.77 3.94 36.91
C GLN A 503 -7.21 3.48 37.07
N LEU A 504 -7.45 2.18 36.97
CA LEU A 504 -8.75 1.56 37.10
C LEU A 504 -8.62 0.09 37.54
N LYS A 505 -9.60 -0.39 38.34
CA LYS A 505 -9.89 -1.80 38.51
C LYS A 505 -11.20 -2.11 37.77
N THR A 506 -11.19 -3.02 36.82
CA THR A 506 -12.38 -3.39 36.05
C THR A 506 -13.33 -4.23 36.89
N ALA A 507 -14.64 -4.13 36.61
CA ALA A 507 -15.66 -4.97 37.21
C ALA A 507 -16.03 -6.19 36.33
N ASN A 508 -15.99 -6.03 35.00
CA ASN A 508 -16.53 -6.98 34.05
C ASN A 508 -15.73 -7.03 32.73
N GLN A 509 -14.39 -6.91 32.80
CA GLN A 509 -13.48 -6.93 31.64
C GLN A 509 -13.61 -5.71 30.68
N SER A 510 -14.61 -4.84 30.90
CA SER A 510 -14.88 -3.68 30.03
C SER A 510 -14.51 -2.38 30.72
N PHE A 511 -13.93 -1.45 29.97
CA PHE A 511 -13.51 -0.15 30.48
C PHE A 511 -13.41 0.87 29.34
N SER A 512 -13.41 2.14 29.72
CA SER A 512 -13.18 3.25 28.80
C SER A 512 -11.69 3.55 28.73
N ILE A 513 -11.14 3.77 27.53
CA ILE A 513 -9.71 3.96 27.31
C ILE A 513 -9.45 5.07 26.28
N GLN A 514 -8.36 5.80 26.45
CA GLN A 514 -7.82 6.75 25.45
C GLN A 514 -6.59 6.14 24.76
N PRO A 515 -6.16 6.69 23.61
CA PRO A 515 -4.87 6.32 23.01
C PRO A 515 -3.73 6.48 24.02
N GLY A 516 -2.86 5.47 24.08
CA GLY A 516 -1.76 5.41 25.03
C GLY A 516 -1.29 3.99 25.28
N THR A 517 -0.38 3.85 26.26
CA THR A 517 0.19 2.59 26.68
C THR A 517 -0.16 2.29 28.14
N TYR A 518 -0.55 1.06 28.40
CA TYR A 518 -1.07 0.63 29.69
C TYR A 518 -0.46 -0.72 30.09
N LEU A 519 -0.32 -0.94 31.41
CA LEU A 519 -0.25 -2.29 31.97
C LEU A 519 -1.63 -2.72 32.39
N ILE A 520 -2.00 -3.95 32.05
CA ILE A 520 -3.19 -4.63 32.57
C ILE A 520 -2.73 -5.87 33.34
N SER A 521 -3.25 -6.07 34.54
CA SER A 521 -2.76 -7.09 35.45
C SER A 521 -3.87 -7.71 36.28
N SER A 522 -3.85 -9.03 36.46
CA SER A 522 -4.76 -9.77 37.34
C SER A 522 -4.57 -9.44 38.84
N LYS A 523 -3.44 -8.81 39.18
CA LYS A 523 -3.12 -8.36 40.55
C LYS A 523 -2.80 -6.85 40.51
N GLU A 524 -2.90 -6.22 41.64
CA GLU A 524 -2.52 -4.82 41.80
C GLU A 524 -1.08 -4.55 41.31
N ILE A 525 -0.91 -3.47 40.53
CA ILE A 525 0.38 -3.11 39.93
C ILE A 525 1.16 -2.28 40.96
N PRO A 526 2.35 -2.73 41.39
CA PRO A 526 3.15 -1.98 42.33
C PRO A 526 3.48 -0.56 41.86
N SER A 527 3.54 0.39 42.77
CA SER A 527 3.87 1.77 42.47
C SER A 527 5.26 1.92 41.85
N ASN A 528 6.21 1.10 42.25
CA ASN A 528 7.59 1.06 41.76
C ASN A 528 7.80 0.18 40.52
N PHE A 529 6.74 -0.20 39.79
CA PHE A 529 6.88 -0.99 38.59
C PHE A 529 7.76 -0.26 37.55
N ASN A 530 8.80 -0.94 37.05
CA ASN A 530 9.74 -0.37 36.08
C ASN A 530 9.15 -0.35 34.69
N SER A 531 8.55 0.75 34.27
CA SER A 531 8.00 0.96 32.91
C SER A 531 9.08 1.16 31.82
N ASN A 532 10.36 1.40 32.19
CA ASN A 532 11.49 1.47 31.27
C ASN A 532 11.97 0.07 30.82
N GLN A 533 11.52 -0.99 31.47
CA GLN A 533 11.85 -2.36 31.10
C GLN A 533 11.58 -2.60 29.61
N LYS A 534 12.52 -3.27 28.93
CA LYS A 534 12.35 -3.68 27.54
C LYS A 534 11.50 -4.95 27.42
N LEU A 535 10.66 -4.99 26.40
CA LEU A 535 9.95 -6.15 25.89
C LEU A 535 10.35 -6.34 24.42
N GLY A 536 11.23 -7.29 24.17
CA GLY A 536 11.90 -7.36 22.86
C GLY A 536 12.76 -6.11 22.62
N ASN A 537 12.49 -5.42 21.53
CA ASN A 537 13.20 -4.20 21.10
C ASN A 537 12.48 -2.89 21.42
N ILE A 538 11.38 -2.93 22.19
CA ILE A 538 10.63 -1.75 22.64
C ILE A 538 10.65 -1.64 24.17
N SER A 539 10.51 -0.44 24.71
CA SER A 539 10.27 -0.21 26.14
C SER A 539 8.77 -0.27 26.44
N LEU A 540 8.40 -0.76 27.64
CA LEU A 540 6.99 -0.89 28.01
C LEU A 540 6.22 0.43 27.93
N LYS A 541 6.85 1.54 28.30
CA LYS A 541 6.23 2.88 28.29
C LYS A 541 6.19 3.57 26.94
N GLU A 542 6.87 3.03 25.92
CA GLU A 542 6.93 3.70 24.61
C GLU A 542 5.55 3.84 23.96
N PHE A 543 5.33 5.01 23.40
CA PHE A 543 4.14 5.36 22.67
C PHE A 543 4.48 6.49 21.70
N ALA A 544 4.08 6.38 20.45
CA ALA A 544 4.29 7.42 19.46
C ALA A 544 3.00 7.69 18.67
N THR A 545 2.63 8.95 18.65
CA THR A 545 1.49 9.45 17.88
C THR A 545 1.66 10.93 17.60
N ASN A 546 0.79 11.49 16.76
CA ASN A 546 0.70 12.91 16.51
C ASN A 546 -0.66 13.44 16.98
N HIS A 547 -0.65 14.68 17.46
CA HIS A 547 -1.85 15.46 17.68
C HIS A 547 -2.08 16.41 16.51
N GLN A 548 -3.19 16.24 15.84
CA GLN A 548 -3.58 17.06 14.69
C GLN A 548 -4.66 18.06 15.11
N LYS A 549 -4.39 19.34 14.94
CA LYS A 549 -5.40 20.38 15.11
C LYS A 549 -6.24 20.47 13.84
N ILE A 550 -7.54 20.29 13.98
CA ILE A 550 -8.53 20.56 12.92
C ILE A 550 -9.14 21.94 13.13
N GLU A 551 -9.34 22.67 12.05
CA GLU A 551 -9.85 24.06 12.11
C GLU A 551 -11.30 24.20 11.61
N LYS A 552 -11.78 23.22 10.87
CA LYS A 552 -13.12 23.21 10.26
C LYS A 552 -13.75 21.81 10.34
N PRO A 553 -15.07 21.72 10.24
CA PRO A 553 -15.74 20.42 10.12
C PRO A 553 -15.37 19.68 8.84
N PHE A 554 -15.29 18.36 8.93
CA PHE A 554 -15.15 17.44 7.81
C PHE A 554 -16.33 16.50 7.77
N LEU A 555 -16.83 16.24 6.58
CA LEU A 555 -17.88 15.27 6.30
C LEU A 555 -17.34 14.25 5.30
N VAL A 556 -17.50 12.97 5.63
CA VAL A 556 -17.31 11.87 4.69
C VAL A 556 -18.66 11.25 4.41
N HIS A 557 -19.15 11.45 3.21
CA HIS A 557 -20.39 10.90 2.72
C HIS A 557 -20.26 10.49 1.26
N GLN A 558 -20.74 9.32 0.94
CA GLN A 558 -20.83 8.81 -0.42
C GLN A 558 -22.33 8.59 -0.73
N PRO A 559 -22.91 9.39 -1.62
CA PRO A 559 -24.32 9.23 -1.97
C PRO A 559 -24.55 7.87 -2.63
N ILE A 560 -25.66 7.24 -2.30
CA ILE A 560 -26.17 6.08 -3.04
C ILE A 560 -26.49 6.55 -4.45
N LYS A 561 -25.91 5.91 -5.46
CA LYS A 561 -26.07 6.36 -6.87
C LYS A 561 -27.51 6.21 -7.34
N GLU A 562 -28.15 5.10 -6.99
CA GLU A 562 -29.49 4.77 -7.43
C GLU A 562 -30.27 4.05 -6.32
N ILE A 563 -31.58 4.26 -6.26
CA ILE A 563 -32.53 3.58 -5.36
C ILE A 563 -33.78 3.17 -6.15
N GLU A 564 -34.33 2.01 -5.83
CA GLU A 564 -35.62 1.59 -6.43
C GLU A 564 -36.77 2.42 -5.87
N LYS A 565 -37.70 2.79 -6.75
CA LYS A 565 -38.91 3.50 -6.38
C LYS A 565 -39.72 2.67 -5.39
N GLY A 566 -40.10 3.27 -4.28
CA GLY A 566 -40.84 2.59 -3.21
C GLY A 566 -39.98 1.99 -2.12
N GLU A 567 -38.68 2.21 -2.11
CA GLU A 567 -37.76 1.88 -1.03
C GLU A 567 -37.39 3.10 -0.17
N ASP A 568 -37.08 2.88 1.10
CA ASP A 568 -36.57 3.90 2.01
C ASP A 568 -35.09 4.15 1.74
N LEU A 569 -34.67 5.43 1.67
CA LEU A 569 -33.27 5.80 1.44
C LEU A 569 -32.50 5.95 2.75
N VAL A 570 -31.53 5.11 2.98
CA VAL A 570 -30.63 5.18 4.15
C VAL A 570 -29.43 6.04 3.82
N ILE A 571 -29.30 7.21 4.46
CA ILE A 571 -28.17 8.11 4.30
C ILE A 571 -27.23 7.96 5.49
N ASN A 572 -25.97 7.64 5.22
CA ASN A 572 -24.90 7.52 6.20
C ASN A 572 -23.85 8.60 5.99
N ALA A 573 -23.34 9.17 7.06
CA ALA A 573 -22.24 10.13 7.03
C ALA A 573 -21.27 9.88 8.19
N LYS A 574 -20.00 10.26 8.02
CA LYS A 574 -19.05 10.39 9.12
C LYS A 574 -18.69 11.86 9.26
N VAL A 575 -18.71 12.36 10.49
CA VAL A 575 -18.46 13.77 10.80
C VAL A 575 -17.37 13.89 11.84
N ILE A 576 -16.43 14.79 11.59
CA ILE A 576 -15.46 15.29 12.58
C ILE A 576 -15.58 16.82 12.61
N SER A 577 -15.60 17.39 13.80
CA SER A 577 -15.63 18.84 13.98
C SER A 577 -14.71 19.29 15.12
N PRO A 578 -14.00 20.43 14.98
CA PRO A 578 -13.26 21.04 16.06
C PRO A 578 -14.17 21.64 17.14
N ASN A 579 -15.43 21.88 16.79
CA ASN A 579 -16.44 22.51 17.63
C ASN A 579 -17.51 21.47 18.02
N LYS A 580 -18.22 21.74 19.11
CA LYS A 580 -19.27 20.85 19.59
C LYS A 580 -20.40 20.77 18.55
N ILE A 581 -20.64 19.58 18.01
CA ILE A 581 -21.76 19.32 17.10
C ILE A 581 -23.06 19.40 17.90
N GLN A 582 -23.98 20.24 17.46
CA GLN A 582 -25.32 20.38 18.02
C GLN A 582 -26.31 19.53 17.24
N LYS A 583 -26.19 19.51 15.88
CA LYS A 583 -27.10 18.79 15.00
C LYS A 583 -26.43 18.46 13.67
N VAL A 584 -26.78 17.33 13.09
CA VAL A 584 -26.45 16.95 11.71
C VAL A 584 -27.75 16.60 10.99
N GLU A 585 -28.01 17.20 9.84
CA GLU A 585 -29.28 17.06 9.14
C GLU A 585 -29.08 16.79 7.65
N VAL A 586 -29.98 16.02 7.09
CA VAL A 586 -30.25 15.97 5.64
C VAL A 586 -31.32 16.99 5.33
N VAL A 587 -31.02 17.94 4.45
CA VAL A 587 -31.92 19.04 4.06
C VAL A 587 -32.30 18.88 2.60
N LEU A 588 -33.60 18.77 2.34
CA LEU A 588 -34.20 18.64 1.01
C LEU A 588 -34.79 19.97 0.59
N PRO A 589 -34.35 20.57 -0.54
CA PRO A 589 -35.06 21.68 -1.14
C PRO A 589 -36.47 21.24 -1.59
N SER A 590 -37.54 21.77 -1.01
CA SER A 590 -38.93 21.36 -1.30
C SER A 590 -39.74 22.44 -2.02
N GLY A 591 -39.09 23.50 -2.48
CA GLY A 591 -39.72 24.60 -3.17
C GLY A 591 -38.98 25.91 -2.97
N TYR A 592 -39.61 27.05 -3.35
CA TYR A 592 -39.02 28.37 -3.11
C TYR A 592 -38.93 28.63 -1.60
N GLN A 593 -37.71 28.68 -1.08
CA GLN A 593 -37.36 28.88 0.35
C GLN A 593 -38.03 27.87 1.33
N LYS A 594 -38.40 26.70 0.86
CA LYS A 594 -38.91 25.62 1.71
C LYS A 594 -37.95 24.44 1.69
N THR A 595 -37.73 23.85 2.88
CA THR A 595 -36.92 22.67 3.06
C THR A 595 -37.67 21.64 3.92
N ASP A 596 -37.45 20.37 3.63
CA ASP A 596 -37.78 19.28 4.52
C ASP A 596 -36.51 18.81 5.19
N ASN A 597 -36.42 18.83 6.52
CA ASN A 597 -35.21 18.53 7.28
C ASN A 597 -35.36 17.18 8.02
N TYR A 598 -34.35 16.38 7.93
CA TYR A 598 -34.29 15.08 8.59
C TYR A 598 -33.02 15.00 9.45
N GLU A 599 -33.21 14.96 10.78
CA GLU A 599 -32.09 14.84 11.71
C GLU A 599 -31.40 13.48 11.59
N MET A 600 -30.07 13.47 11.49
CA MET A 600 -29.25 12.26 11.48
C MET A 600 -28.92 11.83 12.90
N ILE A 601 -29.24 10.59 13.24
CA ILE A 601 -28.97 10.00 14.55
C ILE A 601 -27.52 9.57 14.61
N GLN A 602 -26.81 10.01 15.65
CA GLN A 602 -25.45 9.55 15.93
C GLN A 602 -25.45 8.09 16.34
N LYS A 603 -24.65 7.27 15.68
CA LYS A 603 -24.52 5.82 15.93
C LYS A 603 -23.26 5.48 16.75
N ASP A 604 -22.19 6.25 16.57
CA ASP A 604 -20.96 6.17 17.35
C ASP A 604 -20.22 7.53 17.31
N ASN A 605 -18.97 7.56 17.68
CA ASN A 605 -18.19 8.80 17.77
C ASN A 605 -18.17 9.65 16.47
N PHE A 606 -18.34 9.01 15.31
CA PHE A 606 -18.23 9.68 14.01
C PHE A 606 -19.43 9.45 13.11
N ARG A 607 -20.13 8.31 13.23
CA ARG A 607 -21.16 7.90 12.28
C ARG A 607 -22.51 8.48 12.64
N TYR A 608 -23.14 9.05 11.63
CA TYR A 608 -24.49 9.57 11.63
C TYR A 608 -25.31 8.87 10.55
N GLN A 609 -26.57 8.62 10.82
CA GLN A 609 -27.49 7.91 9.93
C GLN A 609 -28.88 8.51 10.00
N VAL A 610 -29.54 8.60 8.85
CA VAL A 610 -30.97 8.89 8.76
C VAL A 610 -31.64 8.00 7.71
N ILE A 611 -32.90 7.72 7.90
CA ILE A 611 -33.76 7.01 6.93
C ILE A 611 -34.75 8.01 6.37
N ILE A 612 -34.70 8.24 5.07
CA ILE A 612 -35.68 9.06 4.34
C ILE A 612 -36.80 8.13 3.90
N PRO A 613 -38.06 8.36 4.33
CA PRO A 613 -39.14 7.47 3.98
C PRO A 613 -39.48 7.46 2.48
N LYS A 614 -39.86 6.32 1.95
CA LYS A 614 -40.19 6.14 0.52
C LYS A 614 -41.23 7.09 -0.03
N ASN A 615 -42.19 7.54 0.80
CA ASN A 615 -43.21 8.50 0.40
C ASN A 615 -42.66 9.95 0.20
N LYS A 616 -41.39 10.18 0.51
CA LYS A 616 -40.66 11.44 0.20
C LYS A 616 -39.77 11.31 -1.03
N ILE A 617 -39.72 10.14 -1.66
CA ILE A 617 -38.88 9.82 -2.83
C ILE A 617 -39.81 9.61 -4.03
N TYR A 618 -40.26 10.70 -4.65
CA TYR A 618 -41.30 10.68 -5.71
C TYR A 618 -40.83 11.23 -7.06
N SER A 619 -39.61 11.75 -7.17
CA SER A 619 -39.03 12.28 -8.41
C SER A 619 -38.05 11.30 -9.05
N GLN A 620 -37.59 11.59 -10.29
CA GLN A 620 -36.56 10.78 -10.96
C GLN A 620 -35.17 10.92 -10.31
N SER A 621 -34.96 11.94 -9.51
CA SER A 621 -33.75 12.16 -8.73
C SER A 621 -34.10 12.71 -7.35
N PHE A 622 -33.37 12.25 -6.35
CA PHE A 622 -33.43 12.74 -4.99
C PHE A 622 -32.20 13.60 -4.72
N GLU A 623 -32.40 14.90 -4.53
CA GLU A 623 -31.34 15.87 -4.33
C GLU A 623 -31.36 16.38 -2.89
N TYR A 624 -30.21 16.47 -2.24
CA TYR A 624 -30.11 16.87 -0.85
C TYR A 624 -28.78 17.51 -0.48
N TYR A 625 -28.77 18.19 0.64
CA TYR A 625 -27.59 18.66 1.37
C TYR A 625 -27.43 17.91 2.67
N ILE A 626 -26.21 17.89 3.24
CA ILE A 626 -25.97 17.54 4.63
C ILE A 626 -25.47 18.79 5.34
N VAL A 627 -26.16 19.18 6.40
CA VAL A 627 -25.90 20.38 7.18
C VAL A 627 -25.38 19.99 8.55
N ILE A 628 -24.26 20.59 8.94
CA ILE A 628 -23.66 20.42 10.28
C ILE A 628 -23.81 21.73 11.04
N SER A 629 -24.54 21.70 12.13
CA SER A 629 -24.69 22.81 13.07
C SER A 629 -23.80 22.59 14.28
N THR A 630 -22.97 23.59 14.60
CA THR A 630 -22.07 23.58 15.75
C THR A 630 -22.30 24.80 16.63
N ASP A 631 -21.70 24.84 17.80
CA ASP A 631 -21.71 26.01 18.70
C ASP A 631 -20.99 27.22 18.12
N LYS A 632 -20.31 27.13 17.00
CA LYS A 632 -19.59 28.19 16.30
C LYS A 632 -20.15 28.56 14.92
N GLY A 633 -21.20 27.87 14.47
CA GLY A 633 -21.84 28.16 13.20
C GLY A 633 -22.29 26.94 12.44
N VAL A 634 -22.84 27.16 11.27
CA VAL A 634 -23.47 26.16 10.40
C VAL A 634 -22.67 26.03 9.10
N VAL A 635 -22.49 24.77 8.65
CA VAL A 635 -21.77 24.44 7.41
C VAL A 635 -22.58 23.42 6.62
N THR A 636 -22.71 23.65 5.31
CA THR A 636 -23.45 22.82 4.37
C THR A 636 -22.52 22.12 3.36
N PHE A 637 -22.74 20.83 3.17
CA PHE A 637 -22.03 19.97 2.23
C PHE A 637 -22.92 19.61 1.02
N PRO A 638 -22.29 19.39 -0.17
CA PRO A 638 -20.92 18.88 -0.38
C PRO A 638 -19.79 19.91 -0.43
N LYS A 639 -20.02 21.22 -0.57
CA LYS A 639 -18.95 22.21 -0.78
C LYS A 639 -18.36 22.83 0.48
N ASN A 640 -18.79 22.43 1.68
CA ASN A 640 -18.37 23.09 2.93
C ASN A 640 -18.74 24.59 2.94
N THR A 641 -19.93 24.89 2.45
CA THR A 641 -20.46 26.25 2.33
C THR A 641 -20.95 26.74 3.70
N LYS A 642 -20.56 27.95 4.10
CA LYS A 642 -21.05 28.57 5.34
C LYS A 642 -22.55 28.85 5.26
N GLY A 643 -23.31 28.58 6.32
CA GLY A 643 -24.74 28.78 6.40
C GLY A 643 -25.56 27.53 6.09
N SER A 644 -26.89 27.69 6.09
CA SER A 644 -27.87 26.64 5.82
C SER A 644 -28.64 26.95 4.54
N PRO A 645 -29.14 25.94 3.79
CA PRO A 645 -30.05 26.17 2.66
C PRO A 645 -31.33 26.95 3.04
N GLU A 646 -31.64 27.06 4.31
CA GLU A 646 -32.76 27.87 4.81
C GLU A 646 -32.47 29.39 4.90
N ASN A 647 -31.18 29.76 4.82
CA ASN A 647 -30.83 31.18 4.83
C ASN A 647 -31.16 31.82 3.47
N TRP A 648 -31.74 33.02 3.49
CA TRP A 648 -32.19 33.73 2.28
C TRP A 648 -31.06 34.02 1.28
N ASP A 649 -29.81 34.15 1.77
CA ASP A 649 -28.60 34.46 1.00
C ASP A 649 -27.72 33.23 0.76
N PHE A 650 -28.21 32.01 1.05
CA PHE A 650 -27.46 30.79 0.82
C PHE A 650 -27.32 30.47 -0.67
N VAL A 651 -26.11 30.27 -1.11
CA VAL A 651 -25.77 29.88 -2.50
C VAL A 651 -24.87 28.66 -2.51
N SER A 652 -25.34 27.58 -3.11
CA SER A 652 -24.54 26.41 -3.47
C SER A 652 -25.05 25.81 -4.77
N ASP A 653 -24.13 25.57 -5.71
CA ASP A 653 -24.38 24.98 -7.02
C ASP A 653 -24.24 23.45 -7.03
N GLN A 654 -23.93 22.84 -5.89
CA GLN A 654 -23.73 21.39 -5.77
C GLN A 654 -24.62 20.82 -4.67
N LYS A 655 -25.22 19.68 -5.01
CA LYS A 655 -26.02 18.84 -4.11
C LYS A 655 -25.54 17.41 -4.22
N TYR A 656 -25.85 16.60 -3.24
CA TYR A 656 -25.80 15.14 -3.38
C TYR A 656 -27.03 14.69 -4.18
N ILE A 657 -26.82 13.71 -5.07
CA ILE A 657 -27.87 13.23 -5.96
C ILE A 657 -27.94 11.71 -5.89
N THR A 658 -29.13 11.19 -5.68
CA THR A 658 -29.48 9.77 -5.81
C THR A 658 -30.53 9.64 -6.91
N LYS A 659 -30.27 8.85 -7.97
CA LYS A 659 -31.27 8.55 -9.01
C LYS A 659 -32.35 7.62 -8.44
N VAL A 660 -33.61 7.83 -8.84
CA VAL A 660 -34.72 6.93 -8.52
C VAL A 660 -35.06 6.14 -9.77
N VAL A 661 -34.93 4.82 -9.70
CA VAL A 661 -35.17 3.89 -10.81
C VAL A 661 -36.41 3.06 -10.55
N GLU A 662 -37.12 2.68 -11.62
CA GLU A 662 -38.29 1.78 -11.49
C GLU A 662 -37.85 0.38 -11.08
N LYS A 663 -38.71 -0.31 -10.39
CA LYS A 663 -38.50 -1.71 -10.00
C LYS A 663 -38.36 -2.58 -11.25
N GLU A 664 -37.49 -3.59 -11.19
CA GLU A 664 -37.20 -4.48 -12.33
C GLU A 664 -36.53 -3.78 -13.52
N SER A 665 -35.71 -2.78 -13.23
CA SER A 665 -34.91 -2.10 -14.27
C SER A 665 -33.84 -3.04 -14.85
N ILE A 666 -33.49 -2.79 -16.13
CA ILE A 666 -32.41 -3.52 -16.82
C ILE A 666 -31.08 -3.22 -16.14
N VAL A 667 -30.28 -4.25 -15.82
CA VAL A 667 -28.98 -4.09 -15.21
C VAL A 667 -27.95 -3.62 -16.23
N VAL A 668 -27.50 -2.38 -16.11
CA VAL A 668 -26.53 -1.77 -17.01
C VAL A 668 -25.13 -1.91 -16.44
N LEU A 669 -24.27 -2.72 -17.07
CA LEU A 669 -22.88 -2.90 -16.68
C LEU A 669 -21.98 -1.76 -17.17
N TYR A 670 -22.26 -1.25 -18.37
CA TYR A 670 -21.50 -0.18 -18.99
C TYR A 670 -22.42 0.70 -19.87
N ASP A 671 -22.30 2.00 -19.70
CA ASP A 671 -22.95 2.99 -20.56
C ASP A 671 -21.95 4.09 -20.92
N ALA A 672 -21.70 4.31 -22.20
CA ALA A 672 -20.74 5.31 -22.66
C ALA A 672 -21.18 6.76 -22.36
N PHE A 673 -22.45 7.01 -22.03
CA PHE A 673 -22.95 8.31 -21.57
C PHE A 673 -22.50 8.64 -20.14
N GLU A 674 -22.27 7.63 -19.32
CA GLU A 674 -21.95 7.82 -17.91
C GLU A 674 -20.45 7.93 -17.69
N LYS A 675 -20.05 8.82 -16.79
CA LYS A 675 -18.67 8.84 -16.29
C LYS A 675 -18.48 7.69 -15.31
N GLN A 676 -17.82 6.64 -15.75
CA GLN A 676 -17.48 5.53 -14.88
C GLN A 676 -16.16 5.77 -14.15
N THR A 677 -16.10 5.35 -12.90
CA THR A 677 -14.88 5.32 -12.07
C THR A 677 -14.33 3.89 -12.02
N GLY A 678 -13.01 3.74 -11.84
CA GLY A 678 -12.39 2.41 -11.73
C GLY A 678 -12.09 1.74 -13.07
N ASN A 679 -11.73 2.55 -14.09
CA ASN A 679 -11.36 2.06 -15.42
C ASN A 679 -9.87 1.82 -15.52
N PHE A 680 -9.49 0.80 -16.28
CA PHE A 680 -8.12 0.52 -16.65
C PHE A 680 -7.99 0.42 -18.16
N LEU A 681 -6.89 0.98 -18.67
CA LEU A 681 -6.57 0.97 -20.09
C LEU A 681 -5.21 0.32 -20.31
N TRP A 682 -5.10 -0.48 -21.35
CA TRP A 682 -3.86 -1.08 -21.76
C TRP A 682 -3.77 -1.11 -23.32
N PRO A 683 -2.65 -0.73 -23.93
CA PRO A 683 -1.50 -0.05 -23.31
C PRO A 683 -1.84 1.35 -22.80
N ARG A 684 -1.02 1.89 -21.89
CA ARG A 684 -1.18 3.28 -21.44
C ARG A 684 -0.89 4.26 -22.58
N GLN A 685 -1.43 5.49 -22.51
CA GLN A 685 -1.40 6.52 -23.57
C GLN A 685 -0.02 6.86 -24.18
N TRP A 686 1.06 6.64 -23.47
CA TRP A 686 2.44 6.93 -23.91
C TRP A 686 3.04 5.89 -24.88
N ASN A 687 2.37 4.77 -25.07
CA ASN A 687 2.75 3.76 -26.06
C ASN A 687 1.86 3.98 -27.30
N ALA A 688 2.34 4.54 -28.34
CA ALA A 688 1.85 4.69 -29.71
C ALA A 688 0.42 4.20 -30.14
N ILE A 689 -0.41 3.79 -29.20
CA ILE A 689 -1.78 3.30 -29.41
C ILE A 689 -2.73 4.39 -28.92
N LYS A 690 -3.40 5.02 -29.87
CA LYS A 690 -4.40 6.06 -29.58
C LYS A 690 -5.71 5.38 -29.26
N TYR A 691 -6.24 5.63 -28.06
CA TYR A 691 -7.66 5.44 -27.81
C TYR A 691 -8.31 6.83 -27.73
N LYS A 692 -9.54 6.93 -28.19
CA LYS A 692 -10.31 8.16 -28.12
C LYS A 692 -11.67 7.83 -27.51
N ILE A 693 -11.95 8.43 -26.35
CA ILE A 693 -13.33 8.56 -25.91
C ILE A 693 -13.84 9.80 -26.64
N ASP A 694 -14.53 9.58 -27.72
CA ASP A 694 -15.11 10.68 -28.49
C ASP A 694 -16.54 10.94 -27.99
N LYS A 695 -16.69 12.05 -27.28
CA LYS A 695 -17.99 12.59 -26.89
C LYS A 695 -18.52 13.50 -28.01
N THR A 696 -18.49 13.02 -29.27
CA THR A 696 -19.03 13.79 -30.37
C THR A 696 -20.56 13.73 -30.31
N LEU A 697 -21.15 14.83 -29.88
CA LEU A 697 -22.57 15.11 -30.07
C LEU A 697 -22.84 15.25 -31.57
N HIS A 698 -23.17 14.16 -32.25
CA HIS A 698 -23.75 14.25 -33.59
C HIS A 698 -25.14 14.85 -33.47
N LYS A 699 -25.41 15.93 -34.21
CA LYS A 699 -26.69 16.70 -34.22
C LYS A 699 -27.93 15.89 -34.57
N ILE A 700 -27.85 14.60 -34.92
CA ILE A 700 -28.96 13.76 -35.38
C ILE A 700 -29.22 12.52 -34.51
N ALA A 701 -28.27 12.09 -33.67
CA ALA A 701 -28.47 11.09 -32.58
C ALA A 701 -27.33 11.25 -31.61
N SER A 702 -27.60 11.75 -30.41
CA SER A 702 -26.63 11.86 -29.31
C SER A 702 -26.21 10.46 -28.86
N LYS A 703 -25.27 9.80 -29.56
CA LYS A 703 -24.70 8.51 -29.18
C LYS A 703 -23.27 8.73 -28.74
N ASN A 704 -23.04 8.69 -27.44
CA ASN A 704 -21.71 8.54 -26.89
C ASN A 704 -21.24 7.10 -27.11
N TYR A 705 -19.95 6.93 -27.35
CA TYR A 705 -19.34 5.60 -27.45
C TYR A 705 -17.92 5.60 -26.85
N LEU A 706 -17.51 4.44 -26.39
CA LEU A 706 -16.11 4.15 -26.11
C LEU A 706 -15.48 3.66 -27.41
N SER A 707 -14.50 4.38 -27.94
CA SER A 707 -13.70 3.90 -29.06
C SER A 707 -12.46 3.18 -28.56
N VAL A 708 -12.38 1.88 -28.84
CA VAL A 708 -11.17 1.08 -28.64
C VAL A 708 -10.48 0.96 -30.00
N TYR A 709 -9.38 1.67 -30.16
CA TYR A 709 -8.65 1.77 -31.42
C TYR A 709 -7.25 1.18 -31.29
N ALA A 710 -6.84 0.42 -32.29
CA ALA A 710 -5.51 -0.11 -32.42
C ALA A 710 -5.00 0.06 -33.83
N ASP A 711 -3.92 0.83 -33.99
CA ASP A 711 -3.20 0.94 -35.26
C ASP A 711 -2.01 -0.03 -35.20
N ASN A 712 -2.03 -1.00 -36.14
CA ASN A 712 -0.92 -1.92 -36.36
C ASN A 712 -0.51 -2.71 -35.10
N LEU A 713 -1.43 -3.56 -34.57
CA LEU A 713 -1.11 -4.48 -33.48
C LEU A 713 0.08 -5.37 -33.90
N LYS A 714 1.19 -5.27 -33.19
CA LYS A 714 2.43 -6.05 -33.40
C LYS A 714 2.60 -7.09 -32.31
N ALA A 715 3.42 -8.09 -32.58
CA ALA A 715 3.74 -9.16 -31.64
C ALA A 715 4.22 -8.67 -30.26
N LYS A 716 4.78 -7.47 -30.15
CA LYS A 716 5.22 -6.85 -28.89
C LYS A 716 4.10 -6.18 -28.07
N ASN A 717 2.97 -5.82 -28.71
CA ASN A 717 1.81 -5.24 -28.04
C ASN A 717 0.54 -5.83 -28.69
N PRO A 718 0.22 -7.09 -28.36
CA PRO A 718 -0.81 -7.84 -29.08
C PRO A 718 -2.23 -7.45 -28.69
N ASP A 719 -2.42 -6.58 -27.68
CA ASP A 719 -3.72 -6.33 -27.07
C ASP A 719 -3.99 -4.86 -26.81
N VAL A 720 -5.22 -4.44 -27.10
CA VAL A 720 -5.79 -3.18 -26.61
C VAL A 720 -7.01 -3.51 -25.78
N THR A 721 -7.00 -3.05 -24.53
CA THR A 721 -7.97 -3.49 -23.55
C THR A 721 -8.50 -2.32 -22.73
N PHE A 722 -9.82 -2.33 -22.55
CA PHE A 722 -10.53 -1.51 -21.57
C PHE A 722 -11.17 -2.43 -20.53
N LYS A 723 -10.91 -2.18 -19.25
CA LYS A 723 -11.52 -2.90 -18.13
C LYS A 723 -12.23 -1.91 -17.22
N VAL A 724 -13.41 -2.26 -16.75
CA VAL A 724 -14.18 -1.50 -15.77
C VAL A 724 -14.64 -2.41 -14.64
N LEU A 725 -14.56 -1.92 -13.39
CA LEU A 725 -15.13 -2.61 -12.24
C LEU A 725 -16.64 -2.40 -12.21
N VAL A 726 -17.38 -3.49 -12.03
CA VAL A 726 -18.85 -3.50 -12.03
C VAL A 726 -19.44 -4.16 -10.78
N ASN A 727 -18.59 -4.55 -9.83
CA ASN A 727 -19.00 -5.20 -8.58
C ASN A 727 -20.03 -4.37 -7.80
N ASP A 728 -19.88 -3.05 -7.75
CA ASP A 728 -20.85 -2.15 -7.08
C ASP A 728 -22.26 -2.23 -7.72
N ILE A 729 -22.31 -2.41 -9.04
CA ILE A 729 -23.56 -2.57 -9.80
C ILE A 729 -24.17 -3.94 -9.46
N ILE A 730 -23.36 -5.00 -9.52
CA ILE A 730 -23.80 -6.38 -9.25
C ILE A 730 -24.33 -6.53 -7.83
N GLU A 731 -23.69 -5.90 -6.85
CA GLU A 731 -24.12 -5.96 -5.45
C GLU A 731 -25.44 -5.23 -5.21
N ARG A 732 -25.64 -4.10 -5.86
CA ARG A 732 -26.87 -3.31 -5.77
C ARG A 732 -28.06 -4.01 -6.45
N GLU A 733 -27.84 -4.57 -7.65
CA GLU A 733 -28.87 -5.13 -8.50
C GLU A 733 -29.21 -6.61 -8.21
N THR A 734 -28.91 -7.12 -7.03
CA THR A 734 -29.00 -8.56 -6.69
C THR A 734 -30.38 -9.17 -7.02
N ASN A 735 -31.46 -8.42 -6.90
CA ASN A 735 -32.81 -8.89 -7.21
C ASN A 735 -33.05 -8.99 -8.72
N ASN A 736 -32.61 -7.98 -9.47
CA ASN A 736 -32.79 -7.92 -10.93
C ASN A 736 -31.91 -8.96 -11.64
N LEU A 737 -30.75 -9.32 -11.07
CA LEU A 737 -29.87 -10.37 -11.60
C LEU A 737 -30.51 -11.77 -11.67
N LYS A 738 -31.52 -12.06 -10.84
CA LYS A 738 -32.18 -13.38 -10.82
C LYS A 738 -32.92 -13.72 -12.12
N GLN A 739 -33.31 -12.70 -12.87
CA GLN A 739 -34.10 -12.85 -14.10
C GLN A 739 -33.23 -12.79 -15.35
N THR A 740 -31.93 -12.43 -15.21
CA THR A 740 -31.06 -12.27 -16.37
C THR A 740 -30.53 -13.61 -16.85
N THR A 741 -30.46 -13.78 -18.18
CA THR A 741 -29.98 -15.00 -18.86
C THR A 741 -28.90 -14.74 -19.89
N SER A 742 -28.62 -13.47 -20.22
CA SER A 742 -27.73 -13.07 -21.30
C SER A 742 -27.06 -11.73 -21.05
N ILE A 743 -25.97 -11.50 -21.78
CA ILE A 743 -25.31 -10.19 -21.91
C ILE A 743 -25.73 -9.61 -23.25
N VAL A 744 -26.17 -8.37 -23.29
CA VAL A 744 -26.45 -7.65 -24.55
C VAL A 744 -25.38 -6.57 -24.73
N VAL A 745 -24.61 -6.66 -25.82
CA VAL A 745 -23.56 -5.74 -26.18
C VAL A 745 -24.01 -4.89 -27.37
N THR A 746 -24.26 -3.62 -27.14
CA THR A 746 -24.54 -2.68 -28.22
C THR A 746 -23.23 -2.07 -28.71
N ALA A 747 -22.81 -2.45 -29.90
CA ALA A 747 -21.51 -2.10 -30.44
C ALA A 747 -21.51 -2.03 -31.98
N SER A 748 -20.46 -1.42 -32.56
CA SER A 748 -20.19 -1.46 -33.98
C SER A 748 -18.69 -1.47 -34.28
N SER A 749 -18.32 -1.88 -35.49
CA SER A 749 -16.99 -1.59 -36.03
C SER A 749 -16.89 -0.09 -36.33
N GLY A 750 -15.78 0.51 -35.97
CA GLY A 750 -15.50 1.93 -36.25
C GLY A 750 -15.01 2.19 -37.67
N ASN A 751 -14.83 1.14 -38.47
CA ASN A 751 -14.44 1.16 -39.86
C ASN A 751 -15.42 0.31 -40.70
N LYS A 752 -15.26 0.27 -42.03
CA LYS A 752 -16.15 -0.50 -42.92
C LYS A 752 -15.96 -2.02 -42.81
N GLU A 753 -14.88 -2.48 -42.21
CA GLU A 753 -14.55 -3.89 -42.10
C GLU A 753 -15.19 -4.53 -40.85
N LYS A 754 -15.44 -5.82 -40.92
CA LYS A 754 -15.82 -6.60 -39.74
C LYS A 754 -14.68 -6.65 -38.74
N GLN A 755 -15.00 -6.41 -37.48
CA GLN A 755 -14.02 -6.42 -36.37
C GLN A 755 -14.38 -7.48 -35.35
N LYS A 756 -13.38 -8.14 -34.80
CA LYS A 756 -13.55 -9.08 -33.67
C LYS A 756 -13.16 -8.41 -32.36
N VAL A 757 -13.96 -8.64 -31.33
CA VAL A 757 -13.71 -8.13 -30.00
C VAL A 757 -14.04 -9.21 -28.96
N GLN A 758 -13.19 -9.35 -27.94
CA GLN A 758 -13.49 -10.18 -26.79
C GLN A 758 -14.28 -9.37 -25.75
N ILE A 759 -15.39 -9.94 -25.29
CA ILE A 759 -16.12 -9.51 -24.10
C ILE A 759 -15.85 -10.54 -23.02
N ALA A 760 -15.22 -10.12 -21.92
CA ALA A 760 -14.85 -10.99 -20.83
C ALA A 760 -15.33 -10.45 -19.48
N LEU A 761 -15.77 -11.35 -18.60
CA LEU A 761 -16.21 -11.07 -17.25
C LEU A 761 -15.28 -11.76 -16.26
N GLN A 762 -14.67 -11.00 -15.39
CA GLN A 762 -13.91 -11.52 -14.25
C GLN A 762 -14.86 -11.70 -13.07
N LEU A 763 -14.83 -12.86 -12.45
CA LEU A 763 -15.58 -13.15 -11.23
C LEU A 763 -14.74 -12.83 -9.97
N LYS A 764 -15.39 -12.60 -8.84
CA LYS A 764 -14.75 -12.34 -7.52
C LYS A 764 -13.77 -13.44 -7.09
N ASN A 765 -13.96 -14.67 -7.55
CA ASN A 765 -13.06 -15.80 -7.33
C ASN A 765 -11.88 -15.86 -8.34
N GLY A 766 -11.71 -14.85 -9.18
CA GLY A 766 -10.64 -14.77 -10.18
C GLY A 766 -10.86 -15.56 -11.46
N GLN A 767 -12.00 -16.27 -11.58
CA GLN A 767 -12.34 -16.95 -12.82
C GLN A 767 -12.75 -15.94 -13.89
N VAL A 768 -12.48 -16.25 -15.15
CA VAL A 768 -12.79 -15.39 -16.28
C VAL A 768 -13.63 -16.15 -17.31
N PHE A 769 -14.77 -15.56 -17.66
CA PHE A 769 -15.65 -16.09 -18.67
C PHE A 769 -15.84 -15.08 -19.79
N GLY A 770 -15.89 -15.50 -21.03
CA GLY A 770 -16.05 -14.57 -22.12
C GLY A 770 -16.37 -15.21 -23.46
N LYS A 771 -16.55 -14.35 -24.44
CA LYS A 771 -16.78 -14.72 -25.82
C LYS A 771 -16.17 -13.69 -26.76
N VAL A 772 -15.64 -14.15 -27.90
CA VAL A 772 -15.28 -13.28 -29.03
C VAL A 772 -16.52 -13.10 -29.90
N ILE A 773 -16.88 -11.86 -30.16
CA ILE A 773 -17.99 -11.47 -31.04
C ILE A 773 -17.45 -10.74 -32.28
N GLU A 774 -18.20 -10.82 -33.38
CA GLU A 774 -17.92 -10.11 -34.65
C GLU A 774 -18.83 -8.92 -34.75
N LEU A 775 -18.26 -7.74 -34.99
CA LEU A 775 -18.96 -6.47 -35.17
C LEU A 775 -18.97 -6.05 -36.62
N THR A 776 -20.07 -5.47 -37.05
CA THR A 776 -20.22 -4.81 -38.37
C THR A 776 -20.20 -3.30 -38.18
N SER A 777 -20.15 -2.54 -39.28
CA SER A 777 -20.21 -1.06 -39.25
C SER A 777 -21.54 -0.51 -38.73
N GLN A 778 -22.61 -1.33 -38.74
CA GLN A 778 -23.90 -0.95 -38.19
C GLN A 778 -23.94 -1.27 -36.67
N ALA A 779 -24.26 -0.28 -35.86
CA ALA A 779 -24.48 -0.45 -34.45
C ALA A 779 -25.74 -1.29 -34.21
N LYS A 780 -25.56 -2.43 -33.50
CA LYS A 780 -26.68 -3.30 -33.10
C LYS A 780 -26.38 -3.96 -31.73
N GLY A 781 -27.46 -4.38 -31.08
CA GLY A 781 -27.36 -5.24 -29.91
C GLY A 781 -26.98 -6.67 -30.29
N ILE A 782 -25.97 -7.23 -29.67
CA ILE A 782 -25.55 -8.63 -29.81
C ILE A 782 -25.83 -9.31 -28.50
N THR A 783 -26.71 -10.29 -28.51
CA THR A 783 -27.07 -11.07 -27.31
C THR A 783 -26.12 -12.27 -27.18
N ILE A 784 -25.55 -12.44 -26.01
CA ILE A 784 -24.67 -13.55 -25.62
C ILE A 784 -25.33 -14.28 -24.44
N PRO A 785 -25.98 -15.42 -24.65
CA PRO A 785 -26.52 -16.24 -23.57
C PRO A 785 -25.41 -16.64 -22.58
N TYR A 786 -25.69 -16.72 -21.29
CA TYR A 786 -24.71 -17.15 -20.30
C TYR A 786 -24.17 -18.57 -20.59
N SER A 787 -24.96 -19.42 -21.20
CA SER A 787 -24.54 -20.76 -21.63
C SER A 787 -23.46 -20.77 -22.71
N GLU A 788 -23.27 -19.66 -23.41
CA GLU A 788 -22.24 -19.52 -24.44
C GLU A 788 -20.92 -18.91 -23.93
N LEU A 789 -20.94 -18.43 -22.67
CA LEU A 789 -19.73 -17.95 -22.01
C LEU A 789 -18.85 -19.13 -21.66
N LYS A 790 -17.59 -19.06 -22.09
CA LYS A 790 -16.58 -20.11 -21.82
C LYS A 790 -15.46 -19.54 -20.95
N PRO A 791 -14.75 -20.42 -20.20
CA PRO A 791 -13.50 -20.04 -19.58
C PRO A 791 -12.52 -19.52 -20.62
N VAL A 792 -12.01 -18.31 -20.42
CA VAL A 792 -11.07 -17.62 -21.33
C VAL A 792 -9.91 -17.00 -20.56
N GLN A 793 -8.89 -16.55 -21.28
CA GLN A 793 -7.90 -15.64 -20.70
C GLN A 793 -8.26 -14.18 -20.99
N MET A 794 -7.90 -13.28 -20.07
CA MET A 794 -7.99 -11.83 -20.25
C MET A 794 -6.69 -11.16 -19.84
N VAL A 795 -6.45 -9.93 -20.31
CA VAL A 795 -5.28 -9.17 -19.88
C VAL A 795 -5.40 -8.88 -18.39
N LEU A 796 -4.35 -9.17 -17.62
CA LEU A 796 -4.31 -8.87 -16.19
C LEU A 796 -4.13 -7.36 -15.98
N LEU A 797 -5.19 -6.69 -15.53
CA LEU A 797 -5.23 -5.25 -15.26
C LEU A 797 -5.68 -4.97 -13.82
N PRO A 798 -5.05 -3.97 -13.14
CA PRO A 798 -3.88 -3.19 -13.58
C PRO A 798 -2.70 -4.06 -13.97
N ARG A 799 -1.86 -3.61 -14.92
CA ARG A 799 -0.65 -4.36 -15.30
C ARG A 799 0.35 -4.37 -14.15
N PRO A 800 0.77 -5.55 -13.67
CA PRO A 800 1.86 -5.63 -12.70
C PRO A 800 3.17 -5.05 -13.27
N TYR A 801 3.98 -4.49 -12.38
CA TYR A 801 5.34 -4.07 -12.67
C TYR A 801 6.31 -4.87 -11.78
N PRO A 802 7.44 -5.36 -12.28
CA PRO A 802 8.05 -5.14 -13.59
C PRO A 802 7.31 -5.86 -14.75
N PRO A 803 7.60 -5.47 -16.02
CA PRO A 803 6.84 -5.93 -17.19
C PRO A 803 6.87 -7.44 -17.44
N PHE A 804 7.85 -8.16 -16.93
CA PHE A 804 7.96 -9.62 -17.07
C PHE A 804 6.99 -10.41 -16.15
N GLN A 805 6.22 -9.74 -15.30
CA GLN A 805 5.18 -10.37 -14.50
C GLN A 805 4.00 -10.85 -15.37
N SER A 806 3.15 -11.71 -14.81
CA SER A 806 2.02 -12.33 -15.52
C SER A 806 1.24 -11.31 -16.37
N TYR A 807 1.11 -11.62 -17.67
CA TYR A 807 0.39 -10.77 -18.61
C TYR A 807 -1.11 -11.07 -18.63
N PHE A 808 -1.47 -12.35 -18.53
CA PHE A 808 -2.84 -12.81 -18.57
C PHE A 808 -3.30 -13.37 -17.22
N LEU A 809 -4.56 -13.11 -16.91
CA LEU A 809 -5.35 -13.88 -15.97
C LEU A 809 -6.05 -14.99 -16.76
N LYS A 810 -5.83 -16.24 -16.36
CA LYS A 810 -6.41 -17.42 -17.01
C LYS A 810 -7.45 -18.06 -16.10
N SER A 811 -8.59 -18.42 -16.67
CA SER A 811 -9.58 -19.19 -15.95
C SER A 811 -9.13 -20.64 -15.77
N LEU A 812 -9.51 -21.25 -14.66
CA LEU A 812 -9.37 -22.69 -14.46
C LEU A 812 -10.49 -23.42 -15.24
N GLU A 813 -10.16 -24.55 -15.82
CA GLU A 813 -11.15 -25.42 -16.44
C GLU A 813 -12.13 -25.95 -15.36
N ASN A 814 -13.34 -26.33 -15.78
CA ASN A 814 -14.39 -26.91 -14.92
C ASN A 814 -14.97 -25.98 -13.83
N THR A 815 -15.14 -24.71 -14.15
CA THR A 815 -15.86 -23.76 -13.29
C THR A 815 -17.17 -23.32 -13.96
N ASN A 816 -18.18 -23.02 -13.15
CA ASN A 816 -19.46 -22.50 -13.64
C ASN A 816 -19.48 -20.95 -13.57
N PHE A 817 -20.09 -20.34 -14.57
CA PHE A 817 -20.40 -18.92 -14.55
C PHE A 817 -21.49 -18.61 -13.53
N ASP A 818 -21.29 -17.55 -12.74
CA ASP A 818 -22.30 -17.04 -11.80
C ASP A 818 -22.35 -15.51 -11.92
N VAL A 819 -23.46 -15.01 -12.43
CA VAL A 819 -23.69 -13.58 -12.66
C VAL A 819 -23.56 -12.73 -11.39
N LYS A 820 -23.91 -13.27 -10.23
CA LYS A 820 -23.84 -12.61 -8.91
C LYS A 820 -22.41 -12.38 -8.44
N ASN A 821 -21.46 -13.08 -9.05
CA ASN A 821 -20.04 -12.98 -8.69
C ASN A 821 -19.22 -12.15 -9.68
N ILE A 822 -19.85 -11.43 -10.61
CA ILE A 822 -19.10 -10.57 -11.53
C ILE A 822 -18.42 -9.44 -10.73
N GLU A 823 -17.11 -9.30 -10.94
CA GLU A 823 -16.24 -8.26 -10.39
C GLU A 823 -15.95 -7.15 -11.41
N ALA A 824 -15.60 -7.57 -12.65
CA ALA A 824 -15.21 -6.63 -13.69
C ALA A 824 -15.66 -7.09 -15.08
N LEU A 825 -15.88 -6.12 -15.95
CA LEU A 825 -16.07 -6.28 -17.38
C LEU A 825 -14.81 -5.85 -18.12
N GLN A 826 -14.35 -6.64 -19.08
CA GLN A 826 -13.24 -6.30 -19.96
C GLN A 826 -13.63 -6.41 -21.43
N ILE A 827 -13.21 -5.42 -22.22
CA ILE A 827 -13.40 -5.33 -23.67
C ILE A 827 -12.03 -5.28 -24.30
N SER A 828 -11.69 -6.26 -25.13
CA SER A 828 -10.34 -6.39 -25.67
C SER A 828 -10.32 -6.69 -27.17
N ILE A 829 -9.37 -6.03 -27.86
CA ILE A 829 -8.91 -6.45 -29.18
C ILE A 829 -7.57 -7.16 -28.93
N GLY A 830 -7.47 -8.44 -29.23
CA GLY A 830 -6.25 -9.24 -29.01
C GLY A 830 -6.48 -10.60 -28.42
N PRO A 831 -6.82 -10.72 -27.11
CA PRO A 831 -7.01 -12.02 -26.48
C PRO A 831 -8.02 -12.89 -27.20
N GLU A 832 -7.67 -14.18 -27.39
CA GLU A 832 -8.49 -15.16 -28.14
C GLU A 832 -8.74 -14.83 -29.62
N ILE A 833 -8.12 -13.77 -30.15
CA ILE A 833 -8.20 -13.37 -31.56
C ILE A 833 -6.88 -13.77 -32.24
N LYS A 834 -6.94 -14.53 -33.32
CA LYS A 834 -5.74 -14.96 -34.05
C LYS A 834 -5.01 -13.78 -34.68
N ALA A 835 -3.67 -13.79 -34.63
CA ALA A 835 -2.80 -12.72 -35.13
C ALA A 835 -3.00 -12.39 -36.61
N GLU A 836 -3.38 -13.36 -37.43
CA GLU A 836 -3.74 -13.18 -38.86
C GLU A 836 -4.93 -12.22 -39.06
N ASN A 837 -5.75 -12.04 -38.01
CA ASN A 837 -6.88 -11.11 -38.03
C ASN A 837 -6.50 -9.71 -37.47
N TYR A 838 -5.25 -9.45 -37.17
CA TYR A 838 -4.74 -8.13 -36.78
C TYR A 838 -4.51 -7.25 -38.03
N SER A 839 -5.60 -6.98 -38.80
CA SER A 839 -5.55 -6.08 -39.92
C SER A 839 -5.18 -4.64 -39.51
N LYS A 840 -4.75 -3.85 -40.46
CA LYS A 840 -3.99 -2.61 -40.30
C LYS A 840 -4.56 -1.57 -39.34
N ASN A 841 -5.87 -1.42 -39.27
CA ASN A 841 -6.53 -0.48 -38.34
C ASN A 841 -7.76 -1.16 -37.74
N GLN A 842 -7.71 -1.43 -36.43
CA GLN A 842 -8.86 -1.98 -35.72
C GLN A 842 -9.52 -0.90 -34.89
N GLN A 843 -10.81 -0.76 -35.01
CA GLN A 843 -11.59 0.18 -34.21
C GLN A 843 -12.93 -0.44 -33.83
N VAL A 844 -13.21 -0.48 -32.57
CA VAL A 844 -14.44 -0.98 -31.98
C VAL A 844 -15.12 0.16 -31.23
N LEU A 845 -16.39 0.37 -31.48
CA LEU A 845 -17.22 1.36 -30.82
C LEU A 845 -18.22 0.65 -29.91
N ILE A 846 -18.12 0.88 -28.63
CA ILE A 846 -19.00 0.31 -27.60
C ILE A 846 -19.91 1.42 -27.08
N TYR A 847 -21.20 1.19 -27.16
CA TYR A 847 -22.23 2.15 -26.71
C TYR A 847 -22.76 1.77 -25.34
N LYS A 848 -23.16 0.51 -25.18
CA LYS A 848 -23.80 0.01 -23.96
C LYS A 848 -23.61 -1.49 -23.79
N ILE A 849 -23.45 -1.94 -22.55
CA ILE A 849 -23.45 -3.36 -22.19
C ILE A 849 -24.38 -3.55 -20.99
N LEU A 850 -25.32 -4.48 -21.12
CA LEU A 850 -26.32 -4.74 -20.10
C LEU A 850 -26.53 -6.26 -19.90
N LEU A 851 -27.13 -6.62 -18.78
CA LEU A 851 -27.61 -7.96 -18.49
C LEU A 851 -29.13 -7.97 -18.72
N GLN A 852 -29.59 -9.01 -19.40
CA GLN A 852 -31.01 -9.21 -19.76
C GLN A 852 -31.47 -10.65 -19.45
#